data_88ff4a154d9e02725561cf431d433487
#
_entry.id   88ff4a154d9e02725561cf431d433487
#
_cell.length_a   1.000
_cell.length_b   1.000
_cell.length_c   1.000
_cell.angle_alpha   90.00
_cell.angle_beta   90.00
_cell.angle_gamma   90.00
#
_symmetry.space_group_name_H-M   'P 1'
#
loop_
_entity.id
_entity.type
_entity.pdbx_description
1 polymer ?
#
loop_
_entity_poly.entity_id
_entity_poly.type
_entity_poly.pdbx_seq_one_letter_code
_entity_poly.pdbx_strand_id
1 'polypeptide(L)'
;MSNNRKRKLLLAHFALFSLLSAATVLAQSSRLTGRVMDSSGLVMPGVSIKLYQDDKVVKEATTSAEGIFEIIADPGEYKLEIAAPDFTTYTQMVQATPDPRPLSVTMQLAQITQSVEVTETRNEISIDPDSSLTTTVLEREFIESLPDDEDELTGYLQQIAGSRGSAGGGVTFVIDGFNAGQVPPKDHIQQIRINNNPYSAEFSGPGFGRVEIVTKPGTSDYHGTMNFMFKDDSLNARNPFAITKPAYQQRNLNATLSGPVIRNKVTLNVTARNFSTDNSETIRAILPTGQLATPVVMPSLNRALIARTQWALTKNNTMDMNVEYRNVNNNNWGVGGFNLAERASDRTAHNMGFQMRDTAILSKTLVHEMRFQYRHDSNQQTPRTDGIAINVLDSFFAGGAQNRTVNNNGIVEFGDVLMYSAGKLTLKSGFQGVYRMNHELSENNFGGTFTFSSLADYVAGRPVTFTKNAGDPELDINAFELGTFLQTDWRATKEFNLSMGVRYEAQTNISDRNNIDPRLGFAYRISKTLALRGGAGVFHHRLDIGTVDQAFRLDGAHQQQFVIRFPSFPDPYLNANGSPAPLPPASIRVVAPGLANPYTLNTSVSLEKTLPNGIGLTLSLDSIRGVHLYRSRNINAPLGGSLTRPDPSQGNVNQLESSGSSHSVNYTAGFRQMLRNKWNLNVFANYTLGDTMNDTDRPFGLPANNYDLRSEWGRAAQDLRHRFLTGVNFRLPWGVNVNTIVNATSNRAYNITTGYDDNGDTVLNDRPDGVKRNTGIGPRAFNMDLRLTKTINLKSTENPGSASTGGVNALGEPQRSSGPGGLTRQRRPTMSFVVNMQNLLNNQQLNSFSGVMTSPFFGRANSARNPRQIEVGLRFNF
;
A
#
# COMPACT_ATOMS: atom_id res chain seq x y z
N MET A 1 -23.07 -45.44 21.17
CA MET A 1 -21.66 -45.10 20.84
C MET A 1 -21.38 -43.59 20.80
N SER A 2 -22.14 -42.77 21.50
CA SER A 2 -22.08 -41.28 21.41
C SER A 2 -21.42 -40.60 22.63
N ASN A 3 -21.21 -41.29 23.72
CA ASN A 3 -20.79 -40.65 25.00
C ASN A 3 -19.26 -40.65 25.24
N ASN A 4 -18.49 -41.41 24.47
CA ASN A 4 -17.04 -41.53 24.69
C ASN A 4 -16.20 -40.49 23.92
N ARG A 5 -16.76 -39.83 22.90
CA ARG A 5 -16.05 -38.76 22.19
C ARG A 5 -16.09 -37.42 22.94
N LYS A 6 -17.19 -37.12 23.63
CA LYS A 6 -17.32 -35.87 24.42
C LYS A 6 -16.43 -35.87 25.68
N ARG A 7 -16.18 -37.03 26.28
CA ARG A 7 -15.26 -37.14 27.44
C ARG A 7 -13.78 -37.02 27.03
N LYS A 8 -13.40 -37.46 25.84
CA LYS A 8 -12.01 -37.29 25.36
C LYS A 8 -11.71 -35.83 24.93
N LEU A 9 -12.67 -35.09 24.41
CA LEU A 9 -12.50 -33.67 24.13
C LEU A 9 -12.38 -32.82 25.40
N LEU A 10 -13.18 -33.09 26.42
CA LEU A 10 -13.10 -32.39 27.72
C LEU A 10 -11.76 -32.68 28.46
N LEU A 11 -11.23 -33.88 28.36
CA LEU A 11 -9.95 -34.23 28.96
C LEU A 11 -8.76 -33.63 28.21
N ALA A 12 -8.84 -33.44 26.89
CA ALA A 12 -7.85 -32.75 26.11
C ALA A 12 -7.82 -31.22 26.40
N HIS A 13 -8.97 -30.63 26.66
CA HIS A 13 -9.05 -29.22 27.08
C HIS A 13 -8.57 -28.98 28.50
N PHE A 14 -8.77 -29.97 29.39
CA PHE A 14 -8.29 -29.90 30.79
C PHE A 14 -6.77 -30.16 30.88
N ALA A 15 -6.21 -31.02 30.03
CA ALA A 15 -4.78 -31.27 29.97
C ALA A 15 -4.03 -30.09 29.35
N LEU A 16 -4.62 -29.36 28.39
CA LEU A 16 -4.06 -28.14 27.84
C LEU A 16 -4.10 -27.00 28.86
N PHE A 17 -5.13 -26.93 29.69
CA PHE A 17 -5.26 -25.93 30.76
C PHE A 17 -4.33 -26.20 31.94
N SER A 18 -4.05 -27.47 32.27
CA SER A 18 -3.13 -27.83 33.34
C SER A 18 -1.64 -27.76 32.95
N LEU A 19 -1.29 -27.80 31.65
CA LEU A 19 0.05 -27.48 31.19
C LEU A 19 0.34 -25.96 31.20
N LEU A 20 -0.69 -25.11 31.09
CA LEU A 20 -0.53 -23.67 31.26
C LEU A 20 -0.39 -23.22 32.71
N SER A 21 -0.84 -24.02 33.68
CA SER A 21 -0.74 -23.66 35.09
C SER A 21 0.57 -24.08 35.77
N ALA A 22 1.45 -24.82 35.10
CA ALA A 22 2.74 -25.24 35.64
C ALA A 22 3.90 -24.29 35.34
N ALA A 23 3.65 -23.18 34.59
CA ALA A 23 4.68 -22.22 34.19
C ALA A 23 4.77 -20.95 35.08
N THR A 24 4.17 -20.96 36.27
CA THR A 24 4.07 -19.75 37.13
C THR A 24 5.14 -19.63 38.21
N VAL A 25 6.33 -20.15 38.00
CA VAL A 25 7.47 -19.83 38.87
C VAL A 25 8.68 -19.57 37.99
N LEU A 26 8.88 -18.35 37.50
CA LEU A 26 10.21 -17.84 37.15
C LEU A 26 10.21 -16.31 36.98
N ALA A 27 11.02 -15.66 37.78
CA ALA A 27 11.58 -14.31 37.70
C ALA A 27 10.60 -13.15 37.35
N GLN A 28 10.33 -12.35 38.35
CA GLN A 28 9.59 -11.08 38.30
C GLN A 28 10.32 -10.05 37.43
N SER A 29 10.00 -9.96 36.15
CA SER A 29 10.30 -8.76 35.38
C SER A 29 9.20 -7.73 35.65
N SER A 30 9.57 -6.49 35.85
CA SER A 30 8.64 -5.41 36.07
C SER A 30 8.23 -4.82 34.72
N ARG A 31 6.96 -4.46 34.61
CA ARG A 31 6.40 -3.87 33.41
C ARG A 31 5.91 -2.47 33.72
N LEU A 32 6.25 -1.51 32.89
CA LEU A 32 5.73 -0.15 32.95
C LEU A 32 4.74 -0.01 31.79
N THR A 33 3.48 0.17 32.09
CA THR A 33 2.43 0.40 31.09
C THR A 33 1.81 1.77 31.31
N GLY A 34 1.37 2.39 30.23
CA GLY A 34 0.68 3.67 30.35
C GLY A 34 -0.02 4.07 29.08
N ARG A 35 -0.80 5.13 29.20
CA ARG A 35 -1.50 5.77 28.11
C ARG A 35 -1.05 7.21 28.01
N VAL A 36 -0.72 7.65 26.81
CA VAL A 36 -0.37 9.04 26.52
C VAL A 36 -1.56 9.72 25.87
N MET A 37 -1.97 10.83 26.44
CA MET A 37 -3.07 11.67 25.96
C MET A 37 -2.57 13.10 25.81
N ASP A 38 -3.25 13.89 25.01
CA ASP A 38 -3.05 15.34 24.99
C ASP A 38 -3.82 16.03 26.12
N SER A 39 -3.71 17.35 26.22
CA SER A 39 -4.42 18.13 27.24
C SER A 39 -5.96 18.13 27.11
N SER A 40 -6.48 17.65 25.99
CA SER A 40 -7.92 17.43 25.76
C SER A 40 -8.41 16.04 26.19
N GLY A 41 -7.49 15.16 26.61
CA GLY A 41 -7.79 13.78 27.01
C GLY A 41 -7.80 12.79 25.84
N LEU A 42 -7.37 13.21 24.65
CA LEU A 42 -7.34 12.37 23.46
C LEU A 42 -6.02 11.60 23.37
N VAL A 43 -6.11 10.37 22.92
CA VAL A 43 -4.94 9.49 22.82
C VAL A 43 -3.92 9.99 21.80
N MET A 44 -2.66 9.77 22.08
CA MET A 44 -1.54 10.20 21.24
C MET A 44 -0.79 8.98 20.73
N PRO A 45 -1.05 8.53 19.49
CA PRO A 45 -0.31 7.44 18.86
C PRO A 45 1.09 7.89 18.38
N GLY A 46 2.04 6.95 18.30
CA GLY A 46 3.37 7.21 17.76
C GLY A 46 4.25 8.13 18.60
N VAL A 47 3.92 8.34 19.87
CA VAL A 47 4.71 9.16 20.81
C VAL A 47 5.94 8.40 21.24
N SER A 48 7.10 9.04 21.20
CA SER A 48 8.37 8.46 21.67
C SER A 48 8.45 8.46 23.17
N ILE A 49 8.79 7.32 23.75
CA ILE A 49 8.92 7.11 25.19
C ILE A 49 10.32 6.56 25.50
N LYS A 50 11.00 7.18 26.44
CA LYS A 50 12.33 6.80 26.87
C LYS A 50 12.36 6.59 28.38
N LEU A 51 13.05 5.56 28.79
CA LEU A 51 13.29 5.25 30.19
C LEU A 51 14.80 5.43 30.50
N TYR A 52 15.10 6.24 31.46
CA TYR A 52 16.47 6.53 31.86
C TYR A 52 16.79 5.92 33.24
N GLN A 53 17.99 5.42 33.37
CA GLN A 53 18.63 5.06 34.65
C GLN A 53 20.03 5.65 34.66
N ASP A 54 20.38 6.38 35.72
CA ASP A 54 21.65 7.10 35.81
C ASP A 54 21.95 7.97 34.56
N ASP A 55 20.94 8.74 34.12
CA ASP A 55 20.97 9.61 32.94
C ASP A 55 21.26 8.90 31.60
N LYS A 56 21.26 7.58 31.59
CA LYS A 56 21.38 6.77 30.36
C LYS A 56 20.03 6.20 29.96
N VAL A 57 19.68 6.31 28.67
CA VAL A 57 18.50 5.66 28.14
C VAL A 57 18.67 4.14 28.19
N VAL A 58 17.88 3.46 29.01
CA VAL A 58 17.91 2.00 29.15
C VAL A 58 16.84 1.31 28.31
N LYS A 59 15.73 2.02 27.98
CA LYS A 59 14.63 1.51 27.16
C LYS A 59 13.98 2.62 26.35
N GLU A 60 13.45 2.23 25.18
CA GLU A 60 12.57 3.07 24.37
C GLU A 60 11.37 2.28 23.92
N ALA A 61 10.27 2.97 23.74
CA ALA A 61 9.05 2.46 23.15
C ALA A 61 8.34 3.59 22.38
N THR A 62 7.34 3.24 21.61
CA THR A 62 6.42 4.21 21.03
C THR A 62 5.01 3.81 21.39
N THR A 63 4.12 4.78 21.55
CA THR A 63 2.72 4.48 21.79
C THR A 63 2.09 3.80 20.57
N SER A 64 1.20 2.84 20.83
CA SER A 64 0.33 2.20 19.82
C SER A 64 -0.64 3.21 19.20
N ALA A 65 -1.46 2.76 18.27
CA ALA A 65 -2.54 3.56 17.69
C ALA A 65 -3.55 4.05 18.75
N GLU A 66 -3.63 3.37 19.88
CA GLU A 66 -4.48 3.67 21.03
C GLU A 66 -3.80 4.56 22.06
N GLY A 67 -2.62 5.06 21.76
CA GLY A 67 -1.81 5.87 22.67
C GLY A 67 -1.23 5.10 23.86
N ILE A 68 -1.20 3.77 23.80
CA ILE A 68 -0.72 2.91 24.87
C ILE A 68 0.74 2.58 24.63
N PHE A 69 1.55 2.63 25.69
CA PHE A 69 2.91 2.13 25.67
C PHE A 69 3.09 1.04 26.71
N GLU A 70 4.04 0.19 26.44
CA GLU A 70 4.48 -0.86 27.31
C GLU A 70 6.01 -0.97 27.27
N ILE A 71 6.64 -0.89 28.43
CA ILE A 71 8.08 -1.03 28.59
C ILE A 71 8.36 -2.07 29.67
N ILE A 72 9.13 -3.08 29.33
CA ILE A 72 9.59 -4.06 30.27
C ILE A 72 10.97 -3.63 30.78
N ALA A 73 11.08 -3.40 32.06
CA ALA A 73 12.32 -2.99 32.72
C ALA A 73 12.57 -3.86 33.97
N ASP A 74 13.79 -3.90 34.44
CA ASP A 74 14.08 -4.54 35.73
C ASP A 74 13.40 -3.77 36.87
N PRO A 75 13.09 -4.41 38.02
CA PRO A 75 12.60 -3.70 39.17
C PRO A 75 13.59 -2.60 39.58
N GLY A 76 13.11 -1.36 39.68
CA GLY A 76 13.95 -0.23 39.98
C GLY A 76 13.29 1.13 39.75
N GLU A 77 13.98 2.17 40.11
CA GLU A 77 13.55 3.54 39.86
C GLU A 77 14.12 4.05 38.54
N TYR A 78 13.29 4.69 37.73
CA TYR A 78 13.64 5.19 36.41
C TYR A 78 13.04 6.56 36.16
N LYS A 79 13.75 7.37 35.38
CA LYS A 79 13.21 8.61 34.83
C LYS A 79 12.53 8.29 33.48
N LEU A 80 11.22 8.41 33.44
CA LEU A 80 10.41 8.27 32.23
C LEU A 80 10.39 9.61 31.49
N GLU A 81 10.72 9.59 30.22
CA GLU A 81 10.61 10.74 29.33
C GLU A 81 9.71 10.39 28.16
N ILE A 82 8.72 11.23 27.89
CA ILE A 82 7.77 11.06 26.80
C ILE A 82 7.82 12.30 25.92
N ALA A 83 8.13 12.11 24.64
CA ALA A 83 8.30 13.20 23.69
C ALA A 83 7.47 12.97 22.43
N ALA A 84 6.70 13.98 22.05
CA ALA A 84 5.97 14.03 20.81
C ALA A 84 6.30 15.32 20.05
N PRO A 85 6.29 15.31 18.72
CA PRO A 85 6.39 16.55 17.95
C PRO A 85 5.30 17.53 18.42
N ASP A 86 5.69 18.79 18.60
CA ASP A 86 4.79 19.87 19.01
C ASP A 86 4.28 19.83 20.47
N PHE A 87 4.71 18.85 21.29
CA PHE A 87 4.37 18.76 22.70
C PHE A 87 5.61 18.96 23.60
N THR A 88 5.37 19.50 24.79
CA THR A 88 6.42 19.60 25.83
C THR A 88 6.80 18.19 26.26
N THR A 89 8.09 17.90 26.29
CA THR A 89 8.59 16.64 26.81
C THR A 89 8.10 16.43 28.24
N TYR A 90 7.39 15.34 28.47
CA TYR A 90 6.93 14.95 29.80
C TYR A 90 8.02 14.13 30.49
N THR A 91 8.33 14.45 31.72
CA THR A 91 9.33 13.73 32.49
C THR A 91 8.79 13.41 33.88
N GLN A 92 8.91 12.14 34.29
CA GLN A 92 8.50 11.70 35.64
C GLN A 92 9.42 10.59 36.15
N MET A 93 9.74 10.59 37.46
CA MET A 93 10.33 9.42 38.11
C MET A 93 9.25 8.36 38.28
N VAL A 94 9.55 7.13 37.86
CA VAL A 94 8.62 5.99 37.88
C VAL A 94 9.31 4.78 38.48
N GLN A 95 8.58 4.00 39.25
CA GLN A 95 9.10 2.76 39.83
C GLN A 95 8.57 1.58 39.04
N ALA A 96 9.46 0.82 38.44
CA ALA A 96 9.10 -0.42 37.76
C ALA A 96 8.91 -1.50 38.83
N THR A 97 7.66 -1.97 38.98
CA THR A 97 7.25 -3.00 39.92
C THR A 97 6.57 -4.16 39.20
N PRO A 98 6.56 -5.36 39.78
CA PRO A 98 5.86 -6.51 39.16
C PRO A 98 4.36 -6.31 38.97
N ASP A 99 3.73 -5.41 39.74
CA ASP A 99 2.31 -5.03 39.61
C ASP A 99 2.19 -3.51 39.46
N PRO A 100 2.53 -2.93 38.28
CA PRO A 100 2.50 -1.49 38.07
C PRO A 100 1.07 -0.97 37.88
N ARG A 101 0.81 0.21 38.41
CA ARG A 101 -0.38 0.96 38.01
C ARG A 101 -0.14 1.55 36.62
N PRO A 102 -1.07 1.42 35.67
CA PRO A 102 -0.93 2.09 34.37
C PRO A 102 -0.77 3.59 34.54
N LEU A 103 0.22 4.16 33.90
CA LEU A 103 0.46 5.59 33.93
C LEU A 103 -0.51 6.28 32.96
N SER A 104 -1.16 7.33 33.46
CA SER A 104 -1.94 8.22 32.60
C SER A 104 -1.13 9.51 32.41
N VAL A 105 -0.59 9.68 31.22
CA VAL A 105 0.27 10.83 30.91
C VAL A 105 -0.47 11.78 30.00
N THR A 106 -0.58 13.04 30.45
CA THR A 106 -1.15 14.11 29.63
C THR A 106 -0.04 15.00 29.09
N MET A 107 0.15 15.01 27.79
CA MET A 107 1.13 15.84 27.10
C MET A 107 0.61 17.27 26.95
N GLN A 108 1.48 18.24 27.23
CA GLN A 108 1.20 19.67 27.01
C GLN A 108 1.85 20.11 25.70
N LEU A 109 1.21 21.00 24.94
CA LEU A 109 1.80 21.59 23.73
C LEU A 109 3.11 22.30 24.02
N ALA A 110 4.14 22.05 23.22
CA ALA A 110 5.46 22.60 23.41
C ALA A 110 5.50 24.12 23.21
N GLN A 111 6.09 24.83 24.14
CA GLN A 111 6.59 26.16 23.88
C GLN A 111 7.89 26.05 23.09
N ILE A 112 7.99 26.74 21.94
CA ILE A 112 9.20 26.74 21.12
C ILE A 112 10.31 27.48 21.87
N THR A 113 11.11 26.75 22.62
CA THR A 113 12.40 27.21 23.15
C THR A 113 13.48 26.39 22.45
N GLN A 114 14.30 27.04 21.62
CA GLN A 114 15.49 26.43 21.07
C GLN A 114 16.49 26.18 22.24
N SER A 115 16.50 24.98 22.76
CA SER A 115 17.64 24.45 23.49
C SER A 115 18.18 23.23 22.75
N VAL A 116 19.41 23.35 22.29
CA VAL A 116 20.14 22.22 21.70
C VAL A 116 20.65 21.38 22.87
N GLU A 117 19.92 20.36 23.23
CA GLU A 117 20.43 19.34 24.13
C GLU A 117 21.02 18.20 23.32
N VAL A 118 22.32 18.00 23.44
CA VAL A 118 23.04 16.89 22.81
C VAL A 118 22.70 15.62 23.58
N THR A 119 21.71 14.89 23.12
CA THR A 119 21.43 13.54 23.63
C THR A 119 22.46 12.56 23.04
N GLU A 120 23.20 11.88 23.90
CA GLU A 120 24.10 10.78 23.50
C GLU A 120 23.29 9.75 22.67
N THR A 121 23.83 9.42 21.51
CA THR A 121 23.21 8.45 20.60
C THR A 121 23.12 7.08 21.25
N ARG A 122 21.92 6.56 21.30
CA ARG A 122 21.64 5.22 21.83
C ARG A 122 22.37 4.18 20.99
N ASN A 123 23.27 3.44 21.60
CA ASN A 123 24.04 2.37 20.95
C ASN A 123 23.40 0.98 21.14
N GLU A 124 22.25 0.88 21.81
CA GLU A 124 21.58 -0.41 22.06
C GLU A 124 20.44 -0.68 21.08
N ILE A 125 20.43 -1.91 20.52
CA ILE A 125 19.36 -2.36 19.64
C ILE A 125 18.21 -2.94 20.47
N SER A 126 16.98 -2.43 20.26
CA SER A 126 15.75 -3.00 20.84
C SER A 126 15.49 -4.39 20.25
N ILE A 127 14.91 -5.28 21.03
CA ILE A 127 14.40 -6.59 20.55
C ILE A 127 12.88 -6.64 20.50
N ASP A 128 12.20 -5.52 20.72
CA ASP A 128 10.75 -5.47 20.59
C ASP A 128 10.34 -5.74 19.12
N PRO A 129 9.26 -6.48 18.88
CA PRO A 129 8.83 -6.85 17.51
C PRO A 129 8.66 -5.63 16.61
N ASP A 130 8.18 -4.53 17.16
CA ASP A 130 7.86 -3.28 16.43
C ASP A 130 9.04 -2.30 16.31
N SER A 131 10.23 -2.65 16.82
CA SER A 131 11.42 -1.78 16.83
C SER A 131 12.54 -2.28 15.91
N SER A 132 12.24 -3.05 14.89
CA SER A 132 13.24 -3.60 13.96
C SER A 132 13.90 -2.52 13.11
N LEU A 133 15.23 -2.62 12.88
CA LEU A 133 15.93 -1.81 11.88
C LEU A 133 15.52 -2.17 10.44
N THR A 134 14.92 -3.34 10.22
CA THR A 134 14.35 -3.73 8.92
C THR A 134 13.04 -2.99 8.61
N THR A 135 12.35 -2.50 9.64
CA THR A 135 11.18 -1.64 9.48
C THR A 135 11.62 -0.27 8.97
N THR A 136 11.11 0.13 7.83
CA THR A 136 11.31 1.50 7.34
C THR A 136 10.25 2.39 7.98
N VAL A 137 10.66 3.18 8.97
CA VAL A 137 9.81 4.20 9.57
C VAL A 137 10.07 5.51 8.87
N LEU A 138 9.04 6.07 8.24
CA LEU A 138 9.10 7.40 7.64
C LEU A 138 8.47 8.37 8.62
N GLU A 139 9.30 9.23 9.19
CA GLU A 139 8.88 10.27 10.09
C GLU A 139 8.44 11.52 9.34
N ARG A 140 7.86 12.48 10.06
CA ARG A 140 7.23 13.68 9.49
C ARG A 140 8.11 14.41 8.49
N GLU A 141 9.38 14.66 8.80
CA GLU A 141 10.30 15.38 7.90
C GLU A 141 10.50 14.65 6.57
N PHE A 142 10.48 13.32 6.60
CA PHE A 142 10.57 12.52 5.39
C PHE A 142 9.23 12.45 4.65
N ILE A 143 8.11 12.29 5.37
CA ILE A 143 6.76 12.29 4.79
C ILE A 143 6.50 13.60 4.05
N GLU A 144 6.94 14.74 4.59
CA GLU A 144 6.83 16.04 3.93
C GLU A 144 7.58 16.09 2.59
N SER A 145 8.61 15.24 2.39
CA SER A 145 9.36 15.15 1.15
C SER A 145 8.67 14.32 0.05
N LEU A 146 7.69 13.50 0.43
CA LEU A 146 6.95 12.66 -0.50
C LEU A 146 6.02 13.49 -1.39
N PRO A 147 5.55 12.95 -2.51
CA PRO A 147 4.59 13.61 -3.38
C PRO A 147 3.34 14.09 -2.64
N ASP A 148 2.77 15.21 -3.08
CA ASP A 148 1.50 15.72 -2.58
C ASP A 148 0.29 15.10 -3.31
N ASP A 149 0.52 14.51 -4.47
CA ASP A 149 -0.46 13.70 -5.21
C ASP A 149 -0.58 12.32 -4.57
N GLU A 150 -1.79 11.86 -4.31
CA GLU A 150 -2.04 10.59 -3.58
C GLU A 150 -1.70 9.36 -4.41
N ASP A 151 -1.90 9.41 -5.73
CA ASP A 151 -1.57 8.30 -6.61
C ASP A 151 -0.05 8.17 -6.76
N GLU A 152 0.65 9.32 -6.90
CA GLU A 152 2.11 9.37 -6.88
C GLU A 152 2.65 8.91 -5.53
N LEU A 153 2.06 9.37 -4.41
CA LEU A 153 2.41 8.96 -3.05
C LEU A 153 2.22 7.44 -2.87
N THR A 154 1.08 6.93 -3.30
CA THR A 154 0.78 5.49 -3.25
C THR A 154 1.81 4.70 -4.05
N GLY A 155 2.09 5.09 -5.28
CA GLY A 155 3.11 4.46 -6.12
C GLY A 155 4.51 4.52 -5.51
N TYR A 156 4.82 5.61 -4.83
CA TYR A 156 6.09 5.79 -4.12
C TYR A 156 6.20 4.86 -2.92
N LEU A 157 5.18 4.79 -2.09
CA LEU A 157 5.14 3.88 -0.93
C LEU A 157 5.19 2.41 -1.36
N GLN A 158 4.54 2.07 -2.47
CA GLN A 158 4.64 0.73 -3.08
C GLN A 158 6.08 0.41 -3.51
N GLN A 159 6.81 1.38 -4.06
CA GLN A 159 8.22 1.19 -4.42
C GLN A 159 9.11 0.98 -3.19
N ILE A 160 8.89 1.74 -2.10
CA ILE A 160 9.62 1.58 -0.84
C ILE A 160 9.30 0.23 -0.19
N ALA A 161 8.03 -0.15 -0.14
CA ALA A 161 7.61 -1.43 0.41
C ALA A 161 8.21 -2.62 -0.38
N GLY A 162 8.50 -2.38 -1.65
CA GLY A 162 9.14 -3.33 -2.55
C GLY A 162 8.20 -4.45 -2.99
N SER A 163 8.63 -5.21 -3.98
CA SER A 163 7.90 -6.36 -4.51
C SER A 163 7.98 -7.61 -3.60
N ARG A 164 8.34 -7.44 -2.34
CA ARG A 164 8.53 -8.55 -1.39
C ARG A 164 7.26 -9.34 -1.11
N GLY A 165 6.07 -8.76 -1.38
CA GLY A 165 4.79 -9.42 -1.18
C GLY A 165 4.19 -10.09 -2.43
N SER A 166 4.85 -10.02 -3.58
CA SER A 166 4.16 -10.26 -4.85
C SER A 166 4.20 -11.68 -5.41
N ALA A 167 4.27 -12.68 -4.56
CA ALA A 167 3.90 -14.03 -5.02
C ALA A 167 2.36 -14.17 -5.19
N GLY A 168 1.68 -13.13 -5.65
CA GLY A 168 0.23 -13.08 -5.82
C GLY A 168 -0.48 -11.94 -5.09
N GLY A 169 0.19 -11.20 -4.18
CA GLY A 169 -0.37 -10.07 -3.45
C GLY A 169 0.39 -8.77 -3.71
N GLY A 170 -0.31 -7.68 -3.97
CA GLY A 170 0.25 -6.33 -4.03
C GLY A 170 0.65 -5.79 -2.64
N VAL A 171 1.11 -4.54 -2.61
CA VAL A 171 1.35 -3.83 -1.35
C VAL A 171 0.01 -3.57 -0.65
N THR A 172 -0.07 -3.93 0.62
CA THR A 172 -1.25 -3.72 1.45
C THR A 172 -1.10 -2.43 2.26
N PHE A 173 -2.09 -1.55 2.20
CA PHE A 173 -2.15 -0.34 3.03
C PHE A 173 -3.08 -0.57 4.21
N VAL A 174 -2.57 -0.29 5.40
CA VAL A 174 -3.33 -0.34 6.65
C VAL A 174 -3.31 1.07 7.25
N ILE A 175 -4.47 1.70 7.38
CA ILE A 175 -4.59 3.06 7.91
C ILE A 175 -5.36 3.01 9.22
N ASP A 176 -4.70 3.39 10.31
CA ASP A 176 -5.28 3.33 11.67
C ASP A 176 -5.91 1.97 12.00
N GLY A 177 -5.31 0.88 11.48
CA GLY A 177 -5.77 -0.50 11.70
C GLY A 177 -6.78 -1.02 10.67
N PHE A 178 -7.30 -0.20 9.76
CA PHE A 178 -8.22 -0.61 8.70
C PHE A 178 -7.47 -0.95 7.42
N ASN A 179 -7.90 -2.00 6.73
CA ASN A 179 -7.46 -2.25 5.36
C ASN A 179 -8.05 -1.16 4.45
N ALA A 180 -7.20 -0.32 3.91
CA ALA A 180 -7.61 0.84 3.12
C ALA A 180 -7.21 0.69 1.64
N GLY A 181 -8.11 1.13 0.75
CA GLY A 181 -7.83 1.17 -0.68
C GLY A 181 -7.08 2.43 -1.13
N GLN A 182 -7.05 3.47 -0.31
CA GLN A 182 -6.44 4.76 -0.66
C GLN A 182 -5.62 5.33 0.49
N VAL A 183 -4.47 5.90 0.15
CA VAL A 183 -3.60 6.60 1.10
C VAL A 183 -4.21 7.97 1.44
N PRO A 184 -4.26 8.38 2.73
CA PRO A 184 -4.78 9.68 3.10
C PRO A 184 -3.85 10.80 2.62
N PRO A 185 -4.37 12.04 2.50
CA PRO A 185 -3.54 13.20 2.21
C PRO A 185 -2.35 13.28 3.17
N LYS A 186 -1.19 13.58 2.64
CA LYS A 186 0.09 13.61 3.38
C LYS A 186 0.02 14.45 4.67
N ASP A 187 -0.75 15.54 4.66
CA ASP A 187 -0.91 16.42 5.81
C ASP A 187 -1.62 15.77 7.01
N HIS A 188 -2.36 14.69 6.77
CA HIS A 188 -3.02 13.91 7.83
C HIS A 188 -2.11 12.83 8.42
N ILE A 189 -1.00 12.51 7.76
CA ILE A 189 -0.13 11.41 8.17
C ILE A 189 0.81 11.90 9.28
N GLN A 190 0.87 11.16 10.37
CA GLN A 190 1.86 11.33 11.44
C GLN A 190 3.10 10.51 11.17
N GLN A 191 2.93 9.24 10.84
CA GLN A 191 4.01 8.28 10.66
C GLN A 191 3.60 7.22 9.63
N ILE A 192 4.56 6.73 8.87
CA ILE A 192 4.39 5.58 7.99
C ILE A 192 5.39 4.52 8.42
N ARG A 193 4.92 3.30 8.64
CA ARG A 193 5.72 2.13 8.95
C ARG A 193 5.62 1.12 7.82
N ILE A 194 6.74 0.70 7.28
CA ILE A 194 6.78 -0.22 6.16
C ILE A 194 7.46 -1.50 6.60
N ASN A 195 6.83 -2.65 6.33
CA ASN A 195 7.27 -3.98 6.73
C ASN A 195 7.47 -4.14 8.24
N ASN A 196 6.60 -3.50 9.03
CA ASN A 196 6.59 -3.63 10.48
C ASN A 196 6.03 -5.01 10.88
N ASN A 197 6.76 -5.74 11.73
CA ASN A 197 6.38 -7.07 12.24
C ASN A 197 5.71 -7.97 11.18
N PRO A 198 6.46 -8.47 10.18
CA PRO A 198 5.86 -9.16 9.03
C PRO A 198 5.18 -10.49 9.38
N TYR A 199 5.40 -11.03 10.57
CA TYR A 199 4.85 -12.30 11.05
C TYR A 199 3.70 -12.14 12.05
N SER A 200 3.16 -10.94 12.24
CA SER A 200 2.00 -10.75 13.09
C SER A 200 0.78 -11.50 12.56
N ALA A 201 0.13 -12.29 13.43
CA ALA A 201 -1.09 -13.02 13.09
C ALA A 201 -2.33 -12.13 13.03
N GLU A 202 -2.27 -10.91 13.56
CA GLU A 202 -3.34 -9.92 13.54
C GLU A 202 -3.79 -9.58 12.11
N PHE A 203 -2.84 -9.54 11.16
CA PHE A 203 -3.11 -9.07 9.81
C PHE A 203 -3.31 -10.22 8.82
N SER A 204 -4.28 -10.05 7.92
CA SER A 204 -4.45 -10.93 6.76
C SER A 204 -3.33 -10.71 5.74
N GLY A 205 -2.94 -11.77 5.02
CA GLY A 205 -1.92 -11.70 3.98
C GLY A 205 -0.48 -11.56 4.50
N PRO A 206 0.51 -11.52 3.60
CA PRO A 206 1.91 -11.47 3.95
C PRO A 206 2.26 -10.13 4.61
N GLY A 207 3.08 -10.17 5.65
CA GLY A 207 3.56 -8.97 6.34
C GLY A 207 4.61 -8.17 5.56
N PHE A 208 5.24 -8.77 4.54
CA PHE A 208 6.10 -8.07 3.61
C PHE A 208 5.27 -7.34 2.55
N GLY A 209 5.58 -6.07 2.30
CA GLY A 209 4.77 -5.20 1.45
C GLY A 209 3.61 -4.52 2.19
N ARG A 210 3.53 -4.60 3.52
CA ARG A 210 2.56 -3.87 4.32
C ARG A 210 3.05 -2.47 4.62
N VAL A 211 2.22 -1.48 4.32
CA VAL A 211 2.42 -0.06 4.63
C VAL A 211 1.38 0.34 5.67
N GLU A 212 1.83 0.56 6.89
CA GLU A 212 0.99 1.02 7.99
C GLU A 212 1.08 2.55 8.08
N ILE A 213 -0.04 3.22 8.01
CA ILE A 213 -0.15 4.66 8.10
C ILE A 213 -0.87 5.01 9.40
N VAL A 214 -0.20 5.76 10.25
CA VAL A 214 -0.78 6.32 11.47
C VAL A 214 -1.12 7.77 11.18
N THR A 215 -2.38 8.15 11.38
CA THR A 215 -2.81 9.52 11.17
C THR A 215 -2.60 10.39 12.41
N LYS A 216 -2.57 11.71 12.22
CA LYS A 216 -2.37 12.67 13.31
C LYS A 216 -3.54 12.63 14.29
N PRO A 217 -3.26 12.69 15.59
CA PRO A 217 -4.29 12.78 16.62
C PRO A 217 -5.00 14.14 16.57
N GLY A 218 -6.13 14.24 17.26
CA GLY A 218 -6.80 15.51 17.52
C GLY A 218 -5.94 16.43 18.40
N THR A 219 -6.26 17.70 18.41
CA THR A 219 -5.51 18.72 19.15
C THR A 219 -6.40 19.52 20.09
N SER A 220 -5.80 20.02 21.19
CA SER A 220 -6.48 20.81 22.22
C SER A 220 -6.78 22.24 21.80
N ASP A 221 -6.08 22.76 20.77
CA ASP A 221 -6.21 24.13 20.29
C ASP A 221 -6.61 24.14 18.82
N TYR A 222 -7.30 25.21 18.41
CA TYR A 222 -7.63 25.40 16.99
C TYR A 222 -6.36 25.68 16.20
N HIS A 223 -6.19 24.95 15.10
CA HIS A 223 -5.15 25.20 14.13
C HIS A 223 -5.63 24.79 12.76
N GLY A 224 -5.03 25.38 11.76
CA GLY A 224 -5.36 25.07 10.38
C GLY A 224 -4.13 25.06 9.50
N THR A 225 -4.28 24.39 8.39
CA THR A 225 -3.30 24.37 7.30
C THR A 225 -3.99 24.66 5.99
N MET A 226 -3.38 25.48 5.16
CA MET A 226 -3.79 25.68 3.77
C MET A 226 -2.56 25.46 2.89
N ASN A 227 -2.67 24.52 1.96
CA ASN A 227 -1.59 24.14 1.07
C ASN A 227 -2.06 24.32 -0.37
N PHE A 228 -1.33 25.12 -1.14
CA PHE A 228 -1.56 25.30 -2.58
C PHE A 228 -0.31 24.90 -3.34
N MET A 229 -0.44 23.92 -4.25
CA MET A 229 0.64 23.44 -5.10
C MET A 229 0.25 23.60 -6.56
N PHE A 230 1.22 24.00 -7.38
CA PHE A 230 1.02 24.31 -8.78
C PHE A 230 2.14 23.75 -9.65
N LYS A 231 1.77 23.06 -10.73
CA LYS A 231 2.67 22.64 -11.82
C LYS A 231 2.13 23.25 -13.13
N ASP A 232 3.04 23.56 -14.02
CA ASP A 232 2.71 24.11 -15.32
C ASP A 232 3.68 23.56 -16.38
N ASP A 233 3.22 23.44 -17.62
CA ASP A 233 4.07 22.93 -18.69
C ASP A 233 5.31 23.79 -18.89
N SER A 234 5.26 25.12 -18.69
CA SER A 234 6.43 26.00 -18.81
C SER A 234 7.61 25.56 -17.92
N LEU A 235 7.32 24.96 -16.75
CA LEU A 235 8.29 24.46 -15.78
C LEU A 235 8.73 23.00 -16.03
N ASN A 236 8.01 22.28 -16.87
CA ASN A 236 8.22 20.86 -17.12
C ASN A 236 9.11 20.63 -18.34
N ALA A 237 9.82 19.48 -18.40
CA ALA A 237 10.46 19.02 -19.60
C ALA A 237 9.46 18.33 -20.54
N ARG A 238 9.82 18.20 -21.81
CA ARG A 238 9.01 17.50 -22.82
C ARG A 238 9.16 15.98 -22.69
N ASN A 239 8.07 15.24 -22.85
CA ASN A 239 8.12 13.78 -23.00
C ASN A 239 9.02 13.40 -24.20
N PRO A 240 9.94 12.42 -24.06
CA PRO A 240 10.88 12.08 -25.11
C PRO A 240 10.22 11.59 -26.41
N PHE A 241 9.00 11.11 -26.33
CA PHE A 241 8.25 10.65 -27.50
C PHE A 241 7.30 11.69 -28.11
N ALA A 242 7.01 12.78 -27.41
CA ALA A 242 6.16 13.85 -27.94
C ALA A 242 6.96 14.75 -28.90
N ILE A 243 6.41 15.04 -30.07
CA ILE A 243 7.02 15.97 -31.03
C ILE A 243 6.95 17.40 -30.48
N THR A 244 5.82 17.77 -29.95
CA THR A 244 5.55 19.06 -29.33
C THR A 244 5.35 18.88 -27.83
N LYS A 245 5.61 19.91 -27.05
CA LYS A 245 5.31 19.94 -25.63
C LYS A 245 3.82 20.14 -25.44
N PRO A 246 3.10 19.18 -24.82
CA PRO A 246 1.67 19.34 -24.59
C PRO A 246 1.41 20.37 -23.49
N ALA A 247 0.25 21.01 -23.53
CA ALA A 247 -0.25 21.78 -22.40
C ALA A 247 -0.44 20.86 -21.19
N TYR A 248 0.06 21.32 -20.04
CA TYR A 248 -0.04 20.63 -18.76
C TYR A 248 -0.22 21.65 -17.66
N GLN A 249 -1.24 21.47 -16.84
CA GLN A 249 -1.40 22.30 -15.65
C GLN A 249 -1.97 21.46 -14.51
N GLN A 250 -1.41 21.61 -13.31
CA GLN A 250 -1.93 20.99 -12.10
C GLN A 250 -2.11 22.03 -11.02
N ARG A 251 -3.25 21.95 -10.34
CA ARG A 251 -3.60 22.79 -9.19
C ARG A 251 -4.08 21.88 -8.07
N ASN A 252 -3.42 21.93 -6.93
CA ASN A 252 -3.77 21.15 -5.74
C ASN A 252 -3.99 22.13 -4.58
N LEU A 253 -5.22 22.22 -4.11
CA LEU A 253 -5.61 23.01 -2.94
C LEU A 253 -6.12 22.08 -1.86
N ASN A 254 -5.44 22.09 -0.72
CA ASN A 254 -5.87 21.39 0.50
C ASN A 254 -6.04 22.40 1.62
N ALA A 255 -7.15 22.34 2.32
CA ALA A 255 -7.41 23.14 3.51
C ALA A 255 -7.87 22.24 4.65
N THR A 256 -7.21 22.31 5.80
CA THR A 256 -7.53 21.54 7.00
C THR A 256 -7.76 22.49 8.16
N LEU A 257 -8.83 22.25 8.92
CA LEU A 257 -9.11 22.89 10.19
C LEU A 257 -9.27 21.81 11.26
N SER A 258 -8.56 21.97 12.36
CA SER A 258 -8.61 21.05 13.50
C SER A 258 -8.73 21.81 14.81
N GLY A 259 -9.44 21.24 15.77
CA GLY A 259 -9.59 21.83 17.11
C GLY A 259 -10.64 21.13 17.96
N PRO A 260 -10.76 21.53 19.23
CA PRO A 260 -11.71 20.96 20.16
C PRO A 260 -13.13 21.46 19.88
N VAL A 261 -14.08 20.55 19.69
CA VAL A 261 -15.52 20.84 19.72
C VAL A 261 -15.98 20.96 21.18
N ILE A 262 -15.53 20.02 22.01
CA ILE A 262 -15.72 20.02 23.47
C ILE A 262 -14.34 19.85 24.08
N ARG A 263 -13.87 20.85 24.81
CA ARG A 263 -12.54 20.78 25.45
C ARG A 263 -12.39 19.52 26.29
N ASN A 264 -11.27 18.85 26.15
CA ASN A 264 -10.90 17.61 26.83
C ASN A 264 -11.84 16.41 26.58
N LYS A 265 -12.72 16.47 25.58
CA LYS A 265 -13.64 15.37 25.26
C LYS A 265 -13.73 15.07 23.78
N VAL A 266 -13.88 16.09 22.95
CA VAL A 266 -14.15 15.89 21.51
C VAL A 266 -13.30 16.84 20.69
N THR A 267 -12.53 16.30 19.77
CA THR A 267 -11.86 17.07 18.73
C THR A 267 -12.45 16.76 17.37
N LEU A 268 -12.38 17.72 16.48
CA LEU A 268 -12.79 17.59 15.09
C LEU A 268 -11.65 18.07 14.18
N ASN A 269 -11.39 17.29 13.14
CA ASN A 269 -10.50 17.66 12.03
C ASN A 269 -11.32 17.56 10.74
N VAL A 270 -11.36 18.65 9.98
CA VAL A 270 -12.04 18.70 8.68
C VAL A 270 -11.05 19.11 7.62
N THR A 271 -10.98 18.32 6.54
CA THR A 271 -10.14 18.61 5.38
C THR A 271 -10.98 18.67 4.13
N ALA A 272 -10.84 19.76 3.39
CA ALA A 272 -11.38 19.92 2.05
C ALA A 272 -10.23 19.92 1.04
N ARG A 273 -10.40 19.18 -0.04
CA ARG A 273 -9.42 19.05 -1.13
C ARG A 273 -10.06 19.34 -2.47
N ASN A 274 -9.33 20.07 -3.31
CA ASN A 274 -9.62 20.19 -4.73
C ASN A 274 -8.32 20.01 -5.51
N PHE A 275 -8.22 18.89 -6.24
CA PHE A 275 -7.10 18.57 -7.09
C PHE A 275 -7.57 18.54 -8.54
N SER A 276 -6.99 19.36 -9.38
CA SER A 276 -7.29 19.44 -10.80
C SER A 276 -5.99 19.31 -11.59
N THR A 277 -5.99 18.48 -12.59
CA THR A 277 -4.85 18.32 -13.51
C THR A 277 -5.32 18.18 -14.94
N ASP A 278 -4.65 18.88 -15.85
CA ASP A 278 -4.72 18.68 -17.29
C ASP A 278 -3.49 17.86 -17.71
N ASN A 279 -3.45 16.58 -17.27
CA ASN A 279 -2.37 15.65 -17.64
C ASN A 279 -2.42 15.36 -19.15
N SER A 280 -1.33 14.90 -19.73
CA SER A 280 -1.27 14.52 -21.13
C SER A 280 -0.52 13.22 -21.33
N GLU A 281 -1.07 12.38 -22.19
CA GLU A 281 -0.41 11.17 -22.67
C GLU A 281 -0.08 11.31 -24.16
N THR A 282 1.00 10.66 -24.59
CA THR A 282 1.41 10.69 -25.99
C THR A 282 0.95 9.43 -26.69
N ILE A 283 0.11 9.55 -27.71
CA ILE A 283 -0.15 8.47 -28.65
C ILE A 283 1.14 8.24 -29.42
N ARG A 284 1.60 6.99 -29.43
CA ARG A 284 2.79 6.58 -30.19
C ARG A 284 2.45 5.30 -30.96
N ALA A 285 2.04 5.49 -32.18
CA ALA A 285 1.52 4.43 -33.04
C ALA A 285 2.19 4.47 -34.44
N ILE A 286 2.17 3.35 -35.14
CA ILE A 286 2.49 3.31 -36.56
C ILE A 286 1.24 2.90 -37.31
N LEU A 287 0.74 3.82 -38.12
CA LEU A 287 -0.44 3.67 -38.97
C LEU A 287 0.02 3.37 -40.41
N PRO A 288 -0.87 2.90 -41.30
CA PRO A 288 -0.57 2.76 -42.73
C PRO A 288 -0.08 4.09 -43.36
N THR A 289 -0.50 5.23 -42.80
CA THR A 289 -0.11 6.59 -43.26
C THR A 289 1.22 7.06 -42.67
N GLY A 290 1.86 6.27 -41.77
CA GLY A 290 3.11 6.60 -41.13
C GLY A 290 3.04 6.68 -39.62
N GLN A 291 4.11 7.19 -39.01
CA GLN A 291 4.22 7.31 -37.57
C GLN A 291 3.35 8.44 -37.02
N LEU A 292 2.56 8.12 -35.99
CA LEU A 292 1.79 9.09 -35.20
C LEU A 292 2.46 9.28 -33.83
N ALA A 293 2.73 10.52 -33.44
CA ALA A 293 3.25 10.89 -32.14
C ALA A 293 2.56 12.17 -31.66
N THR A 294 1.32 12.04 -31.16
CA THR A 294 0.45 13.15 -30.82
C THR A 294 0.09 13.14 -29.35
N PRO A 295 0.30 14.24 -28.60
CA PRO A 295 -0.15 14.34 -27.22
C PRO A 295 -1.68 14.54 -27.17
N VAL A 296 -2.31 13.92 -26.19
CA VAL A 296 -3.73 14.08 -25.87
C VAL A 296 -3.87 14.50 -24.42
N VAL A 297 -4.60 15.58 -24.17
CA VAL A 297 -4.88 16.08 -22.83
C VAL A 297 -5.97 15.21 -22.19
N MET A 298 -5.71 14.79 -20.94
CA MET A 298 -6.61 13.99 -20.11
C MET A 298 -6.92 14.74 -18.82
N PRO A 299 -7.96 15.61 -18.83
CA PRO A 299 -8.35 16.34 -17.63
C PRO A 299 -8.83 15.40 -16.53
N SER A 300 -8.37 15.66 -15.32
CA SER A 300 -8.80 14.96 -14.11
C SER A 300 -9.16 15.96 -13.01
N LEU A 301 -10.27 15.71 -12.33
CA LEU A 301 -10.73 16.51 -11.19
C LEU A 301 -11.05 15.56 -10.03
N ASN A 302 -10.36 15.75 -8.91
CA ASN A 302 -10.56 14.97 -7.67
C ASN A 302 -10.90 15.94 -6.53
N ARG A 303 -12.08 15.80 -5.97
CA ARG A 303 -12.56 16.58 -4.81
C ARG A 303 -12.86 15.63 -3.66
N ALA A 304 -12.39 16.00 -2.48
CA ALA A 304 -12.66 15.21 -1.27
C ALA A 304 -13.01 16.11 -0.08
N LEU A 305 -13.90 15.61 0.76
CA LEU A 305 -14.20 16.15 2.08
C LEU A 305 -14.02 15.03 3.09
N ILE A 306 -13.15 15.25 4.07
CA ILE A 306 -12.83 14.28 5.11
C ILE A 306 -13.11 14.94 6.45
N ALA A 307 -13.89 14.30 7.30
CA ALA A 307 -14.16 14.75 8.66
C ALA A 307 -13.79 13.62 9.63
N ARG A 308 -12.88 13.92 10.54
CA ARG A 308 -12.44 13.00 11.58
C ARG A 308 -12.74 13.58 12.95
N THR A 309 -13.31 12.79 13.84
CA THR A 309 -13.53 13.16 15.22
C THR A 309 -12.94 12.11 16.15
N GLN A 310 -12.40 12.57 17.26
CA GLN A 310 -11.92 11.73 18.34
C GLN A 310 -12.65 12.10 19.62
N TRP A 311 -13.22 11.11 20.30
CA TRP A 311 -14.03 11.27 21.50
C TRP A 311 -13.40 10.53 22.67
N ALA A 312 -13.02 11.24 23.72
CA ALA A 312 -12.71 10.65 25.00
C ALA A 312 -14.04 10.37 25.76
N LEU A 313 -14.60 9.17 25.56
CA LEU A 313 -15.86 8.78 26.20
C LEU A 313 -15.69 8.71 27.71
N THR A 314 -14.60 8.11 28.17
CA THR A 314 -14.16 8.10 29.56
C THR A 314 -12.62 8.27 29.60
N LYS A 315 -12.05 8.29 30.81
CA LYS A 315 -10.57 8.30 30.98
C LYS A 315 -9.89 7.06 30.40
N ASN A 316 -10.62 5.98 30.23
CA ASN A 316 -10.13 4.67 29.79
C ASN A 316 -10.71 4.24 28.45
N ASN A 317 -11.57 5.04 27.83
CA ASN A 317 -12.19 4.70 26.56
C ASN A 317 -12.16 5.89 25.61
N THR A 318 -11.70 5.64 24.39
CA THR A 318 -11.61 6.61 23.29
C THR A 318 -12.21 6.02 22.02
N MET A 319 -13.03 6.81 21.36
CA MET A 319 -13.63 6.46 20.08
C MET A 319 -13.16 7.43 19.00
N ASP A 320 -12.61 6.89 17.94
CA ASP A 320 -12.25 7.60 16.70
C ASP A 320 -13.31 7.34 15.65
N MET A 321 -13.76 8.38 14.95
CA MET A 321 -14.66 8.25 13.80
C MET A 321 -14.11 9.05 12.63
N ASN A 322 -14.23 8.51 11.42
CA ASN A 322 -13.84 9.15 10.18
C ASN A 322 -14.96 9.01 9.14
N VAL A 323 -15.31 10.11 8.51
CA VAL A 323 -16.23 10.17 7.35
C VAL A 323 -15.48 10.76 6.18
N GLU A 324 -15.54 10.11 5.05
CA GLU A 324 -14.92 10.56 3.80
C GLU A 324 -15.95 10.56 2.68
N TYR A 325 -15.95 11.63 1.91
CA TYR A 325 -16.65 11.71 0.62
C TYR A 325 -15.68 12.19 -0.45
N ARG A 326 -15.61 11.47 -1.57
CA ARG A 326 -14.72 11.79 -2.70
C ARG A 326 -15.47 11.67 -4.02
N ASN A 327 -15.19 12.61 -4.91
CA ASN A 327 -15.64 12.62 -6.30
C ASN A 327 -14.44 12.76 -7.24
N VAL A 328 -14.34 11.88 -8.22
CA VAL A 328 -13.26 11.88 -9.23
C VAL A 328 -13.88 11.82 -10.61
N ASN A 329 -13.49 12.76 -11.48
CA ASN A 329 -13.87 12.79 -12.87
C ASN A 329 -12.60 12.78 -13.74
N ASN A 330 -12.48 11.80 -14.63
CA ASN A 330 -11.37 11.69 -15.57
C ASN A 330 -11.93 11.67 -17.00
N ASN A 331 -11.45 12.56 -17.83
CA ASN A 331 -11.84 12.63 -19.24
C ASN A 331 -10.70 12.09 -20.11
N ASN A 332 -11.05 11.56 -21.31
CA ASN A 332 -10.11 10.97 -22.26
C ASN A 332 -9.28 9.80 -21.67
N TRP A 333 -9.80 9.10 -20.66
CA TRP A 333 -9.13 7.99 -20.03
C TRP A 333 -8.83 6.87 -21.02
N GLY A 334 -7.64 6.26 -20.91
CA GLY A 334 -7.24 5.11 -21.74
C GLY A 334 -6.56 5.45 -23.07
N VAL A 335 -6.40 6.73 -23.41
CA VAL A 335 -5.65 7.17 -24.59
C VAL A 335 -4.16 7.19 -24.29
N GLY A 336 -3.32 7.01 -25.31
CA GLY A 336 -1.85 7.04 -25.20
C GLY A 336 -1.18 5.71 -25.57
N GLY A 337 0.13 5.73 -25.77
CA GLY A 337 0.84 4.58 -26.32
C GLY A 337 0.25 4.17 -27.66
N PHE A 338 -0.22 2.93 -27.78
CA PHE A 338 -0.87 2.43 -29.00
C PHE A 338 -2.34 2.83 -29.12
N ASN A 339 -3.01 3.26 -28.05
CA ASN A 339 -4.42 3.64 -28.07
C ASN A 339 -4.61 5.00 -28.76
N LEU A 340 -5.33 5.01 -29.86
CA LEU A 340 -5.71 6.24 -30.57
C LEU A 340 -6.77 7.05 -29.79
N ALA A 341 -6.99 8.29 -30.18
CA ALA A 341 -7.89 9.22 -29.48
C ALA A 341 -9.36 8.72 -29.41
N GLU A 342 -9.82 7.96 -30.41
CA GLU A 342 -11.16 7.37 -30.46
C GLU A 342 -11.38 6.26 -29.40
N ARG A 343 -10.29 5.75 -28.80
CA ARG A 343 -10.34 4.79 -27.67
C ARG A 343 -10.60 5.47 -26.32
N ALA A 344 -10.83 6.77 -26.33
CA ALA A 344 -11.10 7.55 -25.13
C ALA A 344 -12.37 7.12 -24.41
N SER A 345 -12.32 7.11 -23.09
CA SER A 345 -13.49 6.93 -22.22
C SER A 345 -13.54 8.07 -21.20
N ASP A 346 -14.71 8.39 -20.68
CA ASP A 346 -14.89 9.24 -19.52
C ASP A 346 -15.19 8.37 -18.31
N ARG A 347 -14.54 8.68 -17.18
CA ARG A 347 -14.70 7.94 -15.93
C ARG A 347 -15.13 8.88 -14.81
N THR A 348 -16.19 8.49 -14.09
CA THR A 348 -16.65 9.16 -12.89
C THR A 348 -16.61 8.16 -11.74
N ALA A 349 -16.07 8.58 -10.59
CA ALA A 349 -16.05 7.76 -9.38
C ALA A 349 -16.55 8.56 -8.18
N HIS A 350 -17.45 7.96 -7.40
CA HIS A 350 -17.95 8.48 -6.14
C HIS A 350 -17.61 7.49 -5.04
N ASN A 351 -16.89 7.93 -4.03
CA ASN A 351 -16.51 7.11 -2.90
C ASN A 351 -17.05 7.73 -1.62
N MET A 352 -17.66 6.93 -0.79
CA MET A 352 -18.15 7.32 0.54
C MET A 352 -17.67 6.29 1.56
N GLY A 353 -17.07 6.76 2.65
CA GLY A 353 -16.55 5.92 3.73
C GLY A 353 -16.97 6.41 5.10
N PHE A 354 -17.26 5.46 5.97
CA PHE A 354 -17.41 5.66 7.41
C PHE A 354 -16.55 4.64 8.14
N GLN A 355 -15.75 5.09 9.07
CA GLN A 355 -14.90 4.24 9.92
C GLN A 355 -15.11 4.63 11.38
N MET A 356 -15.14 3.66 12.26
CA MET A 356 -15.23 3.84 13.71
C MET A 356 -14.27 2.85 14.38
N ARG A 357 -13.48 3.35 15.32
CA ARG A 357 -12.62 2.55 16.19
C ARG A 357 -12.89 2.95 17.62
N ASP A 358 -13.18 1.98 18.47
CA ASP A 358 -13.30 2.14 19.91
C ASP A 358 -12.16 1.41 20.61
N THR A 359 -11.46 2.10 21.50
CA THR A 359 -10.36 1.54 22.27
C THR A 359 -10.65 1.72 23.75
N ALA A 360 -10.77 0.61 24.46
CA ALA A 360 -11.09 0.58 25.90
C ALA A 360 -10.00 -0.12 26.71
N ILE A 361 -9.46 0.55 27.73
CA ILE A 361 -8.61 -0.03 28.77
C ILE A 361 -9.50 -0.63 29.83
N LEU A 362 -9.78 -1.94 29.74
CA LEU A 362 -10.67 -2.63 30.64
C LEU A 362 -10.04 -2.88 32.00
N SER A 363 -8.72 -3.11 32.04
CA SER A 363 -7.95 -3.25 33.28
C SER A 363 -6.48 -2.86 33.04
N LYS A 364 -5.64 -2.97 34.06
CA LYS A 364 -4.20 -2.74 33.97
C LYS A 364 -3.48 -3.66 32.98
N THR A 365 -4.10 -4.79 32.67
CA THR A 365 -3.50 -5.85 31.82
C THR A 365 -4.33 -6.15 30.58
N LEU A 366 -5.53 -5.57 30.44
CA LEU A 366 -6.47 -5.92 29.39
C LEU A 366 -6.90 -4.68 28.64
N VAL A 367 -6.65 -4.69 27.31
CA VAL A 367 -7.10 -3.68 26.35
C VAL A 367 -8.00 -4.34 25.32
N HIS A 368 -9.06 -3.66 24.98
CA HIS A 368 -10.03 -4.07 23.97
C HIS A 368 -10.10 -3.01 22.87
N GLU A 369 -10.11 -3.46 21.62
CA GLU A 369 -10.28 -2.61 20.46
C GLU A 369 -11.36 -3.18 19.55
N MET A 370 -12.35 -2.37 19.22
CA MET A 370 -13.38 -2.69 18.24
C MET A 370 -13.25 -1.77 17.03
N ARG A 371 -13.42 -2.32 15.83
CA ARG A 371 -13.35 -1.60 14.55
C ARG A 371 -14.59 -1.86 13.73
N PHE A 372 -15.13 -0.82 13.13
CA PHE A 372 -16.23 -0.91 12.16
C PHE A 372 -15.93 0.00 10.97
N GLN A 373 -16.13 -0.52 9.75
CA GLN A 373 -16.03 0.27 8.52
C GLN A 373 -17.23 -0.03 7.62
N TYR A 374 -17.76 1.02 7.04
CA TYR A 374 -18.64 0.95 5.87
C TYR A 374 -18.02 1.77 4.75
N ARG A 375 -17.96 1.20 3.54
CA ARG A 375 -17.49 1.90 2.34
C ARG A 375 -18.41 1.58 1.17
N HIS A 376 -18.73 2.61 0.41
CA HIS A 376 -19.46 2.49 -0.85
C HIS A 376 -18.67 3.21 -1.94
N ASP A 377 -18.35 2.46 -3.01
CA ASP A 377 -17.62 2.94 -4.16
C ASP A 377 -18.48 2.74 -5.41
N SER A 378 -18.83 3.83 -6.10
CA SER A 378 -19.53 3.81 -7.38
C SER A 378 -18.60 4.33 -8.47
N ASN A 379 -18.34 3.51 -9.47
CA ASN A 379 -17.49 3.85 -10.60
C ASN A 379 -18.26 3.63 -11.90
N GLN A 380 -18.30 4.65 -12.74
CA GLN A 380 -18.86 4.59 -14.08
C GLN A 380 -17.78 4.91 -15.11
N GLN A 381 -17.66 4.08 -16.14
CA GLN A 381 -16.82 4.33 -17.29
C GLN A 381 -17.67 4.24 -18.56
N THR A 382 -17.58 5.27 -19.40
CA THR A 382 -18.35 5.37 -20.62
C THR A 382 -17.41 5.67 -21.79
N PRO A 383 -17.37 4.81 -22.83
CA PRO A 383 -16.60 5.09 -24.03
C PRO A 383 -17.16 6.35 -24.73
N ARG A 384 -16.28 7.14 -25.32
CA ARG A 384 -16.67 8.34 -26.09
C ARG A 384 -17.09 7.99 -27.52
N THR A 385 -16.57 6.89 -28.02
CA THR A 385 -16.84 6.40 -29.37
C THR A 385 -17.36 4.97 -29.26
N ASP A 386 -18.49 4.71 -29.85
CA ASP A 386 -19.03 3.39 -30.05
C ASP A 386 -18.50 2.81 -31.36
N GLY A 387 -18.67 1.49 -31.53
CA GLY A 387 -18.29 0.78 -32.76
C GLY A 387 -17.28 -0.34 -32.52
N ILE A 388 -16.96 -1.05 -33.59
CA ILE A 388 -16.04 -2.18 -33.56
C ILE A 388 -14.64 -1.69 -33.26
N ALA A 389 -13.95 -2.39 -32.35
CA ALA A 389 -12.55 -2.13 -32.03
C ALA A 389 -11.61 -2.82 -33.05
N ILE A 390 -10.48 -2.18 -33.31
CA ILE A 390 -9.39 -2.71 -34.16
C ILE A 390 -8.12 -2.77 -33.33
N ASN A 391 -7.54 -3.96 -33.24
CA ASN A 391 -6.28 -4.23 -32.57
C ASN A 391 -5.24 -4.68 -33.60
N VAL A 392 -4.28 -3.85 -33.93
CA VAL A 392 -3.09 -4.24 -34.70
C VAL A 392 -1.95 -4.41 -33.71
N LEU A 393 -1.51 -5.66 -33.50
CA LEU A 393 -0.62 -6.03 -32.42
C LEU A 393 0.58 -5.09 -32.27
N ASP A 394 0.66 -4.44 -31.12
CA ASP A 394 1.72 -3.49 -30.74
C ASP A 394 2.09 -2.49 -31.85
N SER A 395 1.10 -2.09 -32.69
CA SER A 395 1.21 -1.02 -33.67
C SER A 395 0.24 0.11 -33.34
N PHE A 396 -1.07 -0.20 -33.26
CA PHE A 396 -2.11 0.73 -32.81
C PHE A 396 -3.40 0.00 -32.41
N PHE A 397 -4.20 0.66 -31.57
CA PHE A 397 -5.57 0.29 -31.22
C PHE A 397 -6.51 1.41 -31.62
N ALA A 398 -7.50 1.09 -32.44
CA ALA A 398 -8.45 2.01 -33.05
C ALA A 398 -9.91 1.58 -32.79
N GLY A 399 -10.87 2.39 -33.23
CA GLY A 399 -12.30 2.13 -33.04
C GLY A 399 -12.79 2.36 -31.63
N GLY A 400 -14.01 1.92 -31.33
CA GLY A 400 -14.64 2.13 -30.00
C GLY A 400 -13.84 1.52 -28.87
N ALA A 401 -13.86 2.15 -27.70
CA ALA A 401 -13.13 1.65 -26.53
C ALA A 401 -13.68 0.33 -25.98
N GLN A 402 -14.97 0.03 -26.19
CA GLN A 402 -15.62 -1.23 -25.82
C GLN A 402 -15.52 -1.57 -24.33
N ASN A 403 -15.52 -0.56 -23.46
CA ASN A 403 -15.22 -0.70 -22.03
C ASN A 403 -16.26 -0.01 -21.15
N ARG A 404 -17.53 0.03 -21.59
CA ARG A 404 -18.61 0.56 -20.76
C ARG A 404 -18.80 -0.31 -19.54
N THR A 405 -18.64 0.29 -18.35
CA THR A 405 -18.84 -0.38 -17.07
C THR A 405 -19.51 0.55 -16.08
N VAL A 406 -20.38 -0.01 -15.25
CA VAL A 406 -20.90 0.62 -14.02
C VAL A 406 -20.66 -0.37 -12.90
N ASN A 407 -19.91 0.03 -11.89
CA ASN A 407 -19.55 -0.83 -10.79
C ASN A 407 -19.91 -0.15 -9.47
N ASN A 408 -20.78 -0.78 -8.68
CA ASN A 408 -21.22 -0.32 -7.36
C ASN A 408 -20.78 -1.34 -6.31
N ASN A 409 -19.77 -0.97 -5.52
CA ASN A 409 -19.20 -1.82 -4.48
C ASN A 409 -19.60 -1.33 -3.10
N GLY A 410 -20.11 -2.23 -2.28
CA GLY A 410 -20.31 -2.02 -0.84
C GLY A 410 -19.36 -2.90 -0.03
N ILE A 411 -18.78 -2.36 1.03
CA ILE A 411 -17.95 -3.11 1.97
C ILE A 411 -18.41 -2.76 3.39
N VAL A 412 -18.72 -3.80 4.15
CA VAL A 412 -18.93 -3.72 5.61
C VAL A 412 -17.85 -4.55 6.26
N GLU A 413 -17.06 -3.95 7.12
CA GLU A 413 -16.02 -4.63 7.88
C GLU A 413 -16.26 -4.43 9.37
N PHE A 414 -16.13 -5.51 10.12
CA PHE A 414 -16.15 -5.52 11.58
C PHE A 414 -14.94 -6.29 12.09
N GLY A 415 -14.22 -5.73 13.04
CA GLY A 415 -13.06 -6.34 13.69
C GLY A 415 -13.07 -6.13 15.19
N ASP A 416 -12.53 -7.09 15.92
CA ASP A 416 -12.39 -7.06 17.36
C ASP A 416 -11.04 -7.64 17.75
N VAL A 417 -10.33 -6.98 18.66
CA VAL A 417 -9.03 -7.38 19.18
C VAL A 417 -9.00 -7.23 20.68
N LEU A 418 -8.64 -8.30 21.35
CA LEU A 418 -8.39 -8.33 22.79
C LEU A 418 -6.91 -8.57 23.04
N MET A 419 -6.29 -7.68 23.81
CA MET A 419 -4.88 -7.77 24.18
C MET A 419 -4.75 -7.91 25.69
N TYR A 420 -4.18 -9.04 26.14
CA TYR A 420 -3.90 -9.33 27.53
C TYR A 420 -2.41 -9.39 27.76
N SER A 421 -1.93 -8.60 28.72
CA SER A 421 -0.52 -8.47 29.04
C SER A 421 -0.25 -8.89 30.48
N ALA A 422 0.58 -9.94 30.68
CA ALA A 422 0.94 -10.46 31.99
C ALA A 422 2.44 -10.80 32.08
N GLY A 423 3.17 -10.06 32.89
CA GLY A 423 4.60 -10.27 33.10
C GLY A 423 5.40 -10.24 31.78
N LYS A 424 5.97 -11.38 31.37
CA LYS A 424 6.77 -11.51 30.14
C LYS A 424 5.96 -11.88 28.91
N LEU A 425 4.65 -12.04 29.05
CA LEU A 425 3.77 -12.56 28.01
C LEU A 425 2.73 -11.50 27.61
N THR A 426 2.57 -11.30 26.31
CA THR A 426 1.45 -10.55 25.72
C THR A 426 0.68 -11.49 24.83
N LEU A 427 -0.61 -11.69 25.12
CA LEU A 427 -1.53 -12.48 24.34
C LEU A 427 -2.45 -11.53 23.56
N LYS A 428 -2.54 -11.73 22.25
CA LYS A 428 -3.49 -11.03 21.38
C LYS A 428 -4.42 -12.06 20.76
N SER A 429 -5.71 -11.79 20.78
CA SER A 429 -6.72 -12.60 20.10
C SER A 429 -7.73 -11.70 19.43
N GLY A 430 -8.24 -12.09 18.30
CA GLY A 430 -9.21 -11.27 17.61
C GLY A 430 -9.81 -11.94 16.39
N PHE A 431 -10.76 -11.25 15.80
CA PHE A 431 -11.37 -11.66 14.55
C PHE A 431 -11.68 -10.44 13.67
N GLN A 432 -11.85 -10.70 12.38
CA GLN A 432 -12.23 -9.75 11.35
C GLN A 432 -13.23 -10.40 10.42
N GLY A 433 -14.40 -9.80 10.28
CA GLY A 433 -15.41 -10.17 9.29
C GLY A 433 -15.53 -9.07 8.25
N VAL A 434 -15.56 -9.44 6.97
CA VAL A 434 -15.75 -8.51 5.86
C VAL A 434 -16.88 -9.03 4.97
N TYR A 435 -17.90 -8.22 4.77
CA TYR A 435 -18.96 -8.49 3.82
C TYR A 435 -18.83 -7.54 2.63
N ARG A 436 -18.72 -8.09 1.43
CA ARG A 436 -18.59 -7.37 0.18
C ARG A 436 -19.82 -7.58 -0.67
N MET A 437 -20.32 -6.50 -1.23
CA MET A 437 -21.40 -6.47 -2.19
C MET A 437 -20.84 -5.85 -3.47
N ASN A 438 -20.92 -6.55 -4.57
CA ASN A 438 -20.47 -6.06 -5.87
C ASN A 438 -21.62 -6.19 -6.87
N HIS A 439 -22.08 -5.07 -7.39
CA HIS A 439 -23.01 -5.01 -8.51
C HIS A 439 -22.28 -4.35 -9.67
N GLU A 440 -22.08 -5.09 -10.76
CA GLU A 440 -21.38 -4.61 -11.93
C GLU A 440 -22.14 -4.88 -13.21
N LEU A 441 -22.41 -3.80 -13.96
CA LEU A 441 -22.78 -3.85 -15.37
C LEU A 441 -21.47 -3.73 -16.18
N SER A 442 -21.21 -4.67 -17.10
CA SER A 442 -20.03 -4.64 -17.98
C SER A 442 -20.40 -5.07 -19.40
N GLU A 443 -20.34 -4.10 -20.31
CA GLU A 443 -20.52 -4.30 -21.75
C GLU A 443 -19.17 -4.41 -22.49
N ASN A 444 -18.14 -4.94 -21.80
CA ASN A 444 -16.82 -5.08 -22.39
C ASN A 444 -16.85 -5.97 -23.63
N ASN A 445 -16.35 -5.45 -24.76
CA ASN A 445 -16.27 -6.14 -26.05
C ASN A 445 -17.62 -6.59 -26.65
N PHE A 446 -18.71 -5.89 -26.31
CA PHE A 446 -20.05 -6.18 -26.89
C PHE A 446 -20.18 -5.72 -28.34
N GLY A 447 -19.40 -4.73 -28.80
CA GLY A 447 -19.32 -4.32 -30.18
C GLY A 447 -18.39 -5.20 -31.03
N GLY A 448 -17.48 -5.92 -30.36
CA GLY A 448 -16.50 -6.79 -30.97
C GLY A 448 -15.17 -6.11 -31.32
N THR A 449 -14.13 -6.93 -31.45
CA THR A 449 -12.76 -6.49 -31.72
C THR A 449 -12.11 -7.34 -32.80
N PHE A 450 -11.67 -6.72 -33.90
CA PHE A 450 -10.76 -7.34 -34.87
C PHE A 450 -9.32 -7.29 -34.38
N THR A 451 -8.60 -8.40 -34.47
CA THR A 451 -7.18 -8.48 -34.19
C THR A 451 -6.39 -8.87 -35.43
N PHE A 452 -5.34 -8.09 -35.74
CA PHE A 452 -4.41 -8.31 -36.83
C PHE A 452 -3.01 -8.59 -36.25
N SER A 453 -2.33 -9.60 -36.79
CA SER A 453 -0.96 -9.98 -36.37
C SER A 453 0.09 -8.91 -36.66
N SER A 454 -0.12 -8.14 -37.73
CA SER A 454 0.82 -7.12 -38.18
C SER A 454 0.13 -5.96 -38.88
N LEU A 455 0.86 -4.86 -39.07
CA LEU A 455 0.41 -3.72 -39.87
C LEU A 455 0.16 -4.13 -41.35
N ALA A 456 0.98 -5.03 -41.85
CA ALA A 456 0.81 -5.54 -43.24
C ALA A 456 -0.50 -6.34 -43.39
N ASP A 457 -0.87 -7.14 -42.40
CA ASP A 457 -2.14 -7.88 -42.41
C ASP A 457 -3.35 -6.94 -42.29
N TYR A 458 -3.21 -5.86 -41.53
CA TYR A 458 -4.25 -4.82 -41.46
C TYR A 458 -4.47 -4.14 -42.82
N VAL A 459 -3.37 -3.73 -43.49
CA VAL A 459 -3.47 -3.13 -44.84
C VAL A 459 -4.05 -4.10 -45.85
N ALA A 460 -3.75 -5.38 -45.72
CA ALA A 460 -4.32 -6.43 -46.58
C ALA A 460 -5.74 -6.85 -46.21
N GLY A 461 -6.32 -6.30 -45.12
CA GLY A 461 -7.66 -6.67 -44.67
C GLY A 461 -7.78 -8.11 -44.19
N ARG A 462 -6.70 -8.68 -43.60
CA ARG A 462 -6.64 -10.08 -43.15
C ARG A 462 -6.52 -10.17 -41.62
N PRO A 463 -7.62 -10.02 -40.88
CA PRO A 463 -7.60 -10.22 -39.43
C PRO A 463 -7.38 -11.69 -39.06
N VAL A 464 -6.72 -11.93 -37.94
CA VAL A 464 -6.52 -13.30 -37.40
C VAL A 464 -7.77 -13.74 -36.65
N THR A 465 -8.33 -12.82 -35.83
CA THR A 465 -9.53 -13.11 -35.06
C THR A 465 -10.46 -11.91 -35.01
N PHE A 466 -11.75 -12.22 -34.83
CA PHE A 466 -12.76 -11.30 -34.35
C PHE A 466 -13.36 -11.89 -33.09
N THR A 467 -13.35 -11.11 -32.00
CA THR A 467 -13.91 -11.54 -30.72
C THR A 467 -15.08 -10.64 -30.33
N LYS A 468 -16.13 -11.22 -29.78
CA LYS A 468 -17.29 -10.49 -29.30
C LYS A 468 -17.89 -11.17 -28.08
N ASN A 469 -18.21 -10.41 -27.04
CA ASN A 469 -18.98 -10.91 -25.90
C ASN A 469 -20.49 -10.67 -26.14
N ALA A 470 -21.31 -11.56 -25.61
CA ALA A 470 -22.76 -11.46 -25.64
C ALA A 470 -23.38 -12.13 -24.40
N GLY A 471 -24.57 -11.70 -24.02
CA GLY A 471 -25.30 -12.19 -22.87
C GLY A 471 -25.72 -11.05 -21.92
N ASP A 472 -25.94 -11.37 -20.67
CA ASP A 472 -26.35 -10.41 -19.65
C ASP A 472 -25.14 -9.59 -19.19
N PRO A 473 -25.13 -8.24 -19.32
CA PRO A 473 -24.03 -7.42 -18.85
C PRO A 473 -24.01 -7.24 -17.33
N GLU A 474 -25.12 -7.53 -16.62
CA GLU A 474 -25.22 -7.35 -15.17
C GLU A 474 -24.74 -8.59 -14.42
N LEU A 475 -24.06 -8.38 -13.31
CA LEU A 475 -23.60 -9.44 -12.43
C LEU A 475 -23.55 -8.95 -10.98
N ASP A 476 -24.24 -9.69 -10.09
CA ASP A 476 -24.25 -9.46 -8.66
C ASP A 476 -23.44 -10.53 -7.92
N ILE A 477 -22.45 -10.10 -7.15
CA ILE A 477 -21.62 -11.01 -6.36
C ILE A 477 -21.54 -10.52 -4.93
N ASN A 478 -21.87 -11.40 -3.99
CA ASN A 478 -21.70 -11.17 -2.58
C ASN A 478 -20.61 -12.11 -2.03
N ALA A 479 -19.74 -11.59 -1.18
CA ALA A 479 -18.69 -12.35 -0.53
C ALA A 479 -18.65 -12.05 0.97
N PHE A 480 -18.53 -13.09 1.79
CA PHE A 480 -18.21 -12.97 3.20
C PHE A 480 -16.84 -13.58 3.47
N GLU A 481 -16.00 -12.83 4.16
CA GLU A 481 -14.65 -13.21 4.53
C GLU A 481 -14.53 -13.19 6.06
N LEU A 482 -13.94 -14.21 6.64
CA LEU A 482 -13.69 -14.33 8.07
C LEU A 482 -12.20 -14.60 8.30
N GLY A 483 -11.58 -13.84 9.18
CA GLY A 483 -10.26 -14.12 9.72
C GLY A 483 -10.30 -14.13 11.25
N THR A 484 -9.71 -15.12 11.90
CA THR A 484 -9.57 -15.15 13.36
C THR A 484 -8.15 -15.51 13.70
N PHE A 485 -7.62 -14.97 14.80
CA PHE A 485 -6.23 -15.19 15.17
C PHE A 485 -6.02 -15.28 16.68
N LEU A 486 -4.92 -15.95 17.02
CA LEU A 486 -4.34 -15.98 18.34
C LEU A 486 -2.82 -15.79 18.20
N GLN A 487 -2.26 -14.84 18.95
CA GLN A 487 -0.83 -14.56 18.95
C GLN A 487 -0.33 -14.39 20.38
N THR A 488 0.87 -14.85 20.64
CA THR A 488 1.59 -14.60 21.87
C THR A 488 2.98 -14.02 21.56
N ASP A 489 3.32 -12.93 22.24
CA ASP A 489 4.65 -12.35 22.25
C ASP A 489 5.29 -12.66 23.61
N TRP A 490 6.32 -13.50 23.62
CA TRP A 490 6.97 -13.99 24.80
C TRP A 490 8.41 -13.50 24.90
N ARG A 491 8.67 -12.63 25.89
CA ARG A 491 10.00 -12.19 26.23
C ARG A 491 10.66 -13.22 27.14
N ALA A 492 11.26 -14.28 26.54
CA ALA A 492 11.85 -15.38 27.29
C ALA A 492 13.01 -14.89 28.19
N THR A 493 13.91 -14.07 27.65
CA THR A 493 14.99 -13.41 28.39
C THR A 493 15.05 -11.92 28.08
N LYS A 494 15.98 -11.17 28.67
CA LYS A 494 16.23 -9.77 28.35
C LYS A 494 16.80 -9.58 26.93
N GLU A 495 17.38 -10.64 26.38
CA GLU A 495 18.03 -10.67 25.07
C GLU A 495 17.21 -11.39 24.01
N PHE A 496 16.18 -12.17 24.37
CA PHE A 496 15.44 -12.99 23.43
C PHE A 496 13.92 -12.78 23.54
N ASN A 497 13.32 -12.41 22.43
CA ASN A 497 11.87 -12.32 22.24
C ASN A 497 11.42 -13.30 21.17
N LEU A 498 10.29 -13.99 21.43
CA LEU A 498 9.67 -14.97 20.54
C LEU A 498 8.20 -14.59 20.36
N SER A 499 7.79 -14.43 19.11
CA SER A 499 6.40 -14.20 18.70
C SER A 499 5.88 -15.45 18.01
N MET A 500 4.76 -15.97 18.46
CA MET A 500 4.10 -17.15 17.88
C MET A 500 2.64 -16.84 17.66
N GLY A 501 2.12 -17.18 16.50
CA GLY A 501 0.73 -16.95 16.18
C GLY A 501 0.15 -17.98 15.24
N VAL A 502 -1.16 -18.06 15.24
CA VAL A 502 -1.93 -18.82 14.29
C VAL A 502 -3.11 -17.99 13.85
N ARG A 503 -3.37 -17.99 12.55
CA ARG A 503 -4.53 -17.35 11.95
C ARG A 503 -5.32 -18.37 11.14
N TYR A 504 -6.63 -18.28 11.16
CA TYR A 504 -7.54 -19.03 10.31
C TYR A 504 -8.26 -18.08 9.37
N GLU A 505 -8.33 -18.42 8.10
CA GLU A 505 -9.00 -17.65 7.05
C GLU A 505 -10.09 -18.50 6.39
N ALA A 506 -11.27 -17.91 6.19
CA ALA A 506 -12.36 -18.54 5.45
C ALA A 506 -13.11 -17.49 4.63
N GLN A 507 -13.68 -17.90 3.50
CA GLN A 507 -14.51 -17.03 2.67
C GLN A 507 -15.60 -17.81 1.94
N THR A 508 -16.62 -17.12 1.48
CA THR A 508 -17.60 -17.65 0.50
C THR A 508 -16.97 -17.68 -0.90
N ASN A 509 -17.69 -18.21 -1.87
CA ASN A 509 -17.30 -18.29 -3.30
C ASN A 509 -16.12 -19.24 -3.61
N ILE A 510 -15.61 -19.94 -2.62
CA ILE A 510 -14.63 -21.02 -2.76
C ILE A 510 -14.90 -22.09 -1.69
N SER A 511 -14.71 -23.36 -2.03
CA SER A 511 -14.97 -24.47 -1.10
C SER A 511 -13.84 -24.76 -0.11
N ASP A 512 -12.68 -24.17 -0.33
CA ASP A 512 -11.50 -24.32 0.52
C ASP A 512 -11.73 -23.72 1.92
N ARG A 513 -11.56 -24.54 2.98
CA ARG A 513 -11.83 -24.17 4.39
C ARG A 513 -10.70 -24.54 5.35
N ASN A 514 -9.55 -25.02 4.84
CA ASN A 514 -8.46 -25.51 5.66
C ASN A 514 -7.28 -24.50 5.80
N ASN A 515 -7.56 -23.22 5.58
CA ASN A 515 -6.57 -22.16 5.54
C ASN A 515 -6.10 -21.78 6.95
N ILE A 516 -5.09 -22.47 7.45
CA ILE A 516 -4.46 -22.24 8.75
C ILE A 516 -3.06 -21.67 8.52
N ASP A 517 -2.79 -20.51 9.10
CA ASP A 517 -1.56 -19.74 8.96
C ASP A 517 -0.73 -19.75 10.26
N PRO A 518 0.12 -20.75 10.51
CA PRO A 518 1.09 -20.68 11.58
C PRO A 518 2.17 -19.64 11.25
N ARG A 519 2.54 -18.83 12.23
CA ARG A 519 3.52 -17.75 12.11
C ARG A 519 4.45 -17.74 13.31
N LEU A 520 5.74 -17.57 13.06
CA LEU A 520 6.80 -17.52 14.05
C LEU A 520 7.73 -16.36 13.74
N GLY A 521 8.02 -15.55 14.75
CA GLY A 521 9.03 -14.51 14.68
C GLY A 521 9.93 -14.54 15.90
N PHE A 522 11.19 -14.17 15.75
CA PHE A 522 12.11 -14.04 16.88
C PHE A 522 13.01 -12.82 16.74
N ALA A 523 13.47 -12.31 17.87
CA ALA A 523 14.52 -11.29 17.97
C ALA A 523 15.51 -11.68 19.06
N TYR A 524 16.79 -11.79 18.73
CA TYR A 524 17.87 -12.14 19.64
C TYR A 524 18.94 -11.07 19.64
N ARG A 525 19.17 -10.43 20.78
CA ARG A 525 20.22 -9.45 20.99
C ARG A 525 21.53 -10.14 21.38
N ILE A 526 22.41 -10.35 20.39
CA ILE A 526 23.73 -10.97 20.56
C ILE A 526 24.62 -10.08 21.44
N SER A 527 24.54 -8.75 21.23
CA SER A 527 25.22 -7.75 22.04
C SER A 527 24.39 -6.45 22.08
N LYS A 528 24.79 -5.45 22.85
CA LYS A 528 24.11 -4.15 22.90
C LYS A 528 23.91 -3.52 21.53
N THR A 529 24.81 -3.81 20.57
CA THR A 529 24.85 -3.19 19.24
C THR A 529 24.66 -4.18 18.09
N LEU A 530 24.34 -5.45 18.38
CA LEU A 530 24.17 -6.49 17.38
C LEU A 530 22.94 -7.33 17.73
N ALA A 531 22.00 -7.44 16.80
CA ALA A 531 20.83 -8.29 16.93
C ALA A 531 20.62 -9.15 15.68
N LEU A 532 20.12 -10.34 15.91
CA LEU A 532 19.64 -11.28 14.90
C LEU A 532 18.12 -11.34 15.01
N ARG A 533 17.42 -11.19 13.88
CA ARG A 533 15.98 -11.35 13.78
C ARG A 533 15.64 -12.32 12.69
N GLY A 534 14.48 -12.93 12.79
CA GLY A 534 13.99 -13.78 11.73
C GLY A 534 12.59 -14.29 12.02
N GLY A 535 12.10 -15.07 11.08
CA GLY A 535 10.79 -15.66 11.20
C GLY A 535 10.43 -16.52 10.01
N ALA A 536 9.34 -17.24 10.18
CA ALA A 536 8.71 -18.05 9.15
C ALA A 536 7.19 -18.01 9.34
N GLY A 537 6.45 -18.08 8.23
CA GLY A 537 4.99 -18.10 8.32
C GLY A 537 4.35 -18.54 7.02
N VAL A 538 3.17 -19.12 7.17
CA VAL A 538 2.23 -19.41 6.09
C VAL A 538 1.23 -18.26 6.03
N PHE A 539 0.87 -17.85 4.81
CA PHE A 539 -0.06 -16.74 4.56
C PHE A 539 -0.97 -17.10 3.40
N HIS A 540 -2.21 -17.44 3.69
CA HIS A 540 -3.22 -17.67 2.67
C HIS A 540 -3.69 -16.32 2.10
N HIS A 541 -3.96 -16.32 0.81
CA HIS A 541 -4.53 -15.18 0.10
C HIS A 541 -5.99 -15.49 -0.22
N ARG A 542 -6.86 -14.55 0.07
CA ARG A 542 -8.26 -14.66 -0.27
C ARG A 542 -8.46 -14.53 -1.78
N LEU A 543 -9.43 -15.23 -2.31
CA LEU A 543 -9.91 -15.03 -3.67
C LEU A 543 -10.60 -13.66 -3.73
N ASP A 544 -10.02 -12.73 -4.44
CA ASP A 544 -10.58 -11.38 -4.54
C ASP A 544 -11.87 -11.37 -5.38
N ILE A 545 -12.78 -10.44 -5.05
CA ILE A 545 -14.10 -10.38 -5.67
C ILE A 545 -14.02 -10.09 -7.18
N GLY A 546 -13.00 -9.36 -7.63
CA GLY A 546 -12.77 -9.11 -9.06
C GLY A 546 -12.34 -10.36 -9.82
N THR A 547 -11.62 -11.29 -9.17
CA THR A 547 -11.32 -12.59 -9.76
C THR A 547 -12.58 -13.46 -9.83
N VAL A 548 -13.44 -13.42 -8.82
CA VAL A 548 -14.75 -14.11 -8.82
C VAL A 548 -15.63 -13.56 -9.94
N ASP A 549 -15.73 -12.23 -10.06
CA ASP A 549 -16.48 -11.56 -11.11
C ASP A 549 -16.02 -12.01 -12.50
N GLN A 550 -14.71 -11.93 -12.76
CA GLN A 550 -14.18 -12.34 -14.06
C GLN A 550 -14.38 -13.83 -14.37
N ALA A 551 -14.41 -14.71 -13.36
CA ALA A 551 -14.68 -16.13 -13.55
C ALA A 551 -16.15 -16.39 -13.90
N PHE A 552 -17.08 -15.73 -13.21
CA PHE A 552 -18.52 -15.96 -13.39
C PHE A 552 -19.13 -15.18 -14.56
N ARG A 553 -18.54 -14.04 -14.91
CA ARG A 553 -19.05 -13.20 -16.00
C ARG A 553 -19.12 -13.94 -17.34
N LEU A 554 -18.12 -14.73 -17.70
CA LEU A 554 -18.06 -15.50 -18.95
C LEU A 554 -18.30 -17.01 -18.72
N ASP A 555 -19.15 -17.37 -17.78
CA ASP A 555 -19.44 -18.77 -17.42
C ASP A 555 -20.37 -19.48 -18.39
N GLY A 556 -20.86 -18.76 -19.39
CA GLY A 556 -21.85 -19.27 -20.38
C GLY A 556 -23.29 -19.09 -19.93
N ALA A 557 -23.55 -18.89 -18.63
CA ALA A 557 -24.90 -18.58 -18.11
C ALA A 557 -25.16 -17.06 -18.13
N HIS A 558 -24.20 -16.25 -17.74
CA HIS A 558 -24.29 -14.79 -17.82
C HIS A 558 -23.84 -14.29 -19.18
N GLN A 559 -22.58 -14.45 -19.49
CA GLN A 559 -22.02 -14.05 -20.80
C GLN A 559 -21.24 -15.19 -21.42
N GLN A 560 -21.06 -15.09 -22.72
CA GLN A 560 -20.22 -15.97 -23.51
C GLN A 560 -19.42 -15.15 -24.53
N GLN A 561 -18.31 -15.70 -25.01
CA GLN A 561 -17.49 -15.05 -26.01
C GLN A 561 -17.49 -15.84 -27.30
N PHE A 562 -17.72 -15.16 -28.41
CA PHE A 562 -17.53 -15.72 -29.73
C PHE A 562 -16.15 -15.34 -30.27
N VAL A 563 -15.44 -16.32 -30.84
CA VAL A 563 -14.10 -16.13 -31.41
C VAL A 563 -14.11 -16.64 -32.82
N ILE A 564 -14.22 -15.74 -33.79
CA ILE A 564 -14.20 -16.07 -35.23
C ILE A 564 -12.74 -16.02 -35.71
N ARG A 565 -12.25 -17.13 -36.26
CA ARG A 565 -10.88 -17.20 -36.82
C ARG A 565 -10.90 -16.79 -38.29
N PHE A 566 -9.91 -16.01 -38.69
CA PHE A 566 -9.75 -15.50 -40.04
C PHE A 566 -11.05 -14.92 -40.65
N PRO A 567 -11.70 -14.00 -39.90
CA PRO A 567 -12.95 -13.41 -40.33
C PRO A 567 -12.78 -12.56 -41.60
N SER A 568 -13.81 -12.35 -42.34
CA SER A 568 -13.83 -11.31 -43.36
C SER A 568 -13.77 -9.93 -42.73
N PHE A 569 -13.22 -8.97 -43.46
CA PHE A 569 -13.11 -7.57 -43.00
C PHE A 569 -13.71 -6.65 -44.07
N PRO A 570 -14.58 -5.69 -43.72
CA PRO A 570 -14.91 -5.22 -42.37
C PRO A 570 -16.08 -5.94 -41.70
N ASP A 571 -16.73 -6.90 -42.31
CA ASP A 571 -17.87 -7.64 -41.74
C ASP A 571 -17.43 -9.06 -41.31
N PRO A 572 -17.36 -9.38 -40.01
CA PRO A 572 -16.89 -10.67 -39.53
C PRO A 572 -17.90 -11.83 -39.74
N TYR A 573 -19.13 -11.53 -40.09
CA TYR A 573 -20.22 -12.49 -40.24
C TYR A 573 -20.46 -12.95 -41.68
N LEU A 574 -19.59 -12.54 -42.60
CA LEU A 574 -19.62 -12.95 -44.01
C LEU A 574 -18.46 -13.89 -44.30
N ASN A 575 -18.68 -14.85 -45.17
CA ASN A 575 -17.63 -15.61 -45.80
C ASN A 575 -16.97 -14.79 -46.94
N ALA A 576 -15.82 -15.24 -47.44
CA ALA A 576 -15.11 -14.56 -48.54
C ALA A 576 -15.96 -14.39 -49.81
N ASN A 577 -16.98 -15.18 -49.98
CA ASN A 577 -17.93 -15.10 -51.11
C ASN A 577 -19.16 -14.20 -50.82
N GLY A 578 -19.19 -13.52 -49.66
CA GLY A 578 -20.28 -12.65 -49.23
C GLY A 578 -21.53 -13.37 -48.67
N SER A 579 -21.50 -14.70 -48.52
CA SER A 579 -22.57 -15.44 -47.85
C SER A 579 -22.40 -15.35 -46.30
N PRO A 580 -23.50 -15.47 -45.52
CA PRO A 580 -23.42 -15.49 -44.06
C PRO A 580 -22.50 -16.61 -43.55
N ALA A 581 -21.58 -16.28 -42.64
CA ALA A 581 -20.73 -17.25 -41.98
C ALA A 581 -21.45 -17.82 -40.73
N PRO A 582 -21.36 -19.13 -40.46
CA PRO A 582 -21.90 -19.69 -39.22
C PRO A 582 -21.15 -19.12 -38.01
N LEU A 583 -21.89 -18.83 -36.93
CA LEU A 583 -21.24 -18.45 -35.67
C LEU A 583 -20.50 -19.66 -35.12
N PRO A 584 -19.25 -19.45 -34.64
CA PRO A 584 -18.51 -20.52 -33.97
C PRO A 584 -19.15 -20.89 -32.62
N PRO A 585 -18.84 -22.08 -32.08
CA PRO A 585 -19.23 -22.42 -30.73
C PRO A 585 -18.74 -21.38 -29.71
N ALA A 586 -19.54 -21.14 -28.68
CA ALA A 586 -19.24 -20.17 -27.66
C ALA A 586 -18.03 -20.59 -26.82
N SER A 587 -17.20 -19.64 -26.51
CA SER A 587 -16.09 -19.76 -25.53
C SER A 587 -16.55 -19.31 -24.15
N ILE A 588 -16.16 -20.07 -23.13
CA ILE A 588 -16.56 -19.83 -21.74
C ILE A 588 -15.39 -19.90 -20.76
N ARG A 589 -15.62 -19.46 -19.53
CA ARG A 589 -14.74 -19.67 -18.38
C ARG A 589 -15.36 -20.67 -17.42
N VAL A 590 -14.54 -21.51 -16.83
CA VAL A 590 -14.98 -22.47 -15.80
C VAL A 590 -13.99 -22.43 -14.64
N VAL A 591 -14.48 -22.74 -13.47
CA VAL A 591 -13.64 -22.88 -12.27
C VAL A 591 -13.32 -24.36 -12.09
N ALA A 592 -12.06 -24.69 -11.87
CA ALA A 592 -11.63 -26.06 -11.61
C ALA A 592 -12.28 -26.62 -10.35
N PRO A 593 -12.73 -27.88 -10.36
CA PRO A 593 -13.17 -28.55 -9.13
C PRO A 593 -12.04 -28.55 -8.11
N GLY A 594 -12.36 -28.22 -6.85
CA GLY A 594 -11.37 -28.20 -5.77
C GLY A 594 -10.37 -27.02 -5.85
N LEU A 595 -10.78 -25.90 -6.45
CA LEU A 595 -9.97 -24.67 -6.41
C LEU A 595 -9.56 -24.37 -4.97
N ALA A 596 -8.25 -24.25 -4.73
CA ALA A 596 -7.67 -23.95 -3.41
C ALA A 596 -7.22 -22.50 -3.32
N ASN A 597 -7.24 -21.92 -2.13
CA ASN A 597 -6.68 -20.59 -1.90
C ASN A 597 -5.16 -20.60 -2.11
N PRO A 598 -4.59 -19.64 -2.82
CA PRO A 598 -3.15 -19.46 -2.88
C PRO A 598 -2.59 -19.17 -1.50
N TYR A 599 -1.40 -19.71 -1.23
CA TYR A 599 -0.67 -19.30 -0.03
C TYR A 599 0.81 -19.04 -0.33
N THR A 600 1.42 -18.22 0.52
CA THR A 600 2.86 -18.02 0.50
C THR A 600 3.51 -18.56 1.77
N LEU A 601 4.64 -19.25 1.61
CA LEU A 601 5.55 -19.58 2.68
C LEU A 601 6.66 -18.52 2.68
N ASN A 602 6.69 -17.67 3.70
CA ASN A 602 7.65 -16.60 3.87
C ASN A 602 8.64 -16.96 4.96
N THR A 603 9.92 -16.81 4.68
CA THR A 603 11.00 -16.96 5.65
C THR A 603 11.95 -15.79 5.53
N SER A 604 12.44 -15.28 6.67
CA SER A 604 13.45 -14.23 6.66
C SER A 604 14.42 -14.36 7.81
N VAL A 605 15.63 -13.87 7.57
CA VAL A 605 16.62 -13.64 8.60
C VAL A 605 17.31 -12.31 8.34
N SER A 606 17.57 -11.54 9.39
CA SER A 606 18.28 -10.27 9.31
C SER A 606 19.27 -10.11 10.45
N LEU A 607 20.42 -9.56 10.12
CA LEU A 607 21.45 -9.15 11.07
C LEU A 607 21.49 -7.63 11.10
N GLU A 608 21.30 -7.06 12.29
CA GLU A 608 21.25 -5.63 12.54
C GLU A 608 22.43 -5.21 13.41
N LYS A 609 23.19 -4.20 12.95
CA LYS A 609 24.34 -3.65 13.67
C LYS A 609 24.19 -2.15 13.84
N THR A 610 24.28 -1.67 15.06
CA THR A 610 24.44 -0.25 15.35
C THR A 610 25.93 0.05 15.57
N LEU A 611 26.45 1.00 14.81
CA LEU A 611 27.81 1.53 14.93
C LEU A 611 27.80 2.85 15.74
N PRO A 612 28.96 3.37 16.16
CA PRO A 612 29.08 4.69 16.77
C PRO A 612 28.39 5.78 15.92
N ASN A 613 27.95 6.85 16.52
CA ASN A 613 27.23 7.97 15.90
C ASN A 613 25.86 7.58 15.31
N GLY A 614 25.23 6.51 15.81
CA GLY A 614 23.87 6.12 15.41
C GLY A 614 23.75 5.56 14.00
N ILE A 615 24.85 5.06 13.42
CA ILE A 615 24.82 4.38 12.13
C ILE A 615 24.19 3.00 12.32
N GLY A 616 23.08 2.75 11.67
CA GLY A 616 22.45 1.43 11.59
C GLY A 616 22.79 0.72 10.28
N LEU A 617 23.26 -0.50 10.36
CA LEU A 617 23.50 -1.40 9.23
C LEU A 617 22.58 -2.61 9.34
N THR A 618 22.05 -3.05 8.22
CA THR A 618 21.16 -4.22 8.16
C THR A 618 21.58 -5.09 6.98
N LEU A 619 21.66 -6.39 7.21
CA LEU A 619 21.75 -7.40 6.16
C LEU A 619 20.55 -8.33 6.33
N SER A 620 19.75 -8.51 5.30
CA SER A 620 18.60 -9.43 5.35
C SER A 620 18.56 -10.36 4.15
N LEU A 621 18.07 -11.55 4.40
CA LEU A 621 17.72 -12.57 3.41
C LEU A 621 16.25 -12.89 3.59
N ASP A 622 15.47 -12.72 2.53
CA ASP A 622 14.05 -13.05 2.50
C ASP A 622 13.79 -14.08 1.39
N SER A 623 13.07 -15.15 1.71
CA SER A 623 12.63 -16.17 0.75
C SER A 623 11.10 -16.28 0.81
N ILE A 624 10.46 -16.20 -0.35
CA ILE A 624 8.99 -16.28 -0.48
C ILE A 624 8.68 -17.33 -1.54
N ARG A 625 7.92 -18.35 -1.16
CA ARG A 625 7.43 -19.39 -2.07
C ARG A 625 5.92 -19.30 -2.16
N GLY A 626 5.39 -19.02 -3.37
CA GLY A 626 3.96 -19.06 -3.67
C GLY A 626 3.55 -20.46 -4.13
N VAL A 627 2.42 -20.92 -3.62
CA VAL A 627 1.83 -22.23 -3.92
C VAL A 627 0.35 -22.03 -4.21
N HIS A 628 -0.22 -22.85 -5.09
CA HIS A 628 -1.62 -22.77 -5.52
C HIS A 628 -1.98 -21.41 -6.17
N LEU A 629 -1.02 -20.74 -6.82
CA LEU A 629 -1.34 -19.50 -7.52
C LEU A 629 -2.37 -19.74 -8.59
N TYR A 630 -3.31 -18.79 -8.73
CA TYR A 630 -4.32 -18.86 -9.75
C TYR A 630 -3.73 -18.62 -11.14
N ARG A 631 -4.11 -19.46 -12.09
CA ARG A 631 -3.86 -19.28 -13.51
C ARG A 631 -5.00 -19.88 -14.30
N SER A 632 -5.07 -19.55 -15.58
CA SER A 632 -6.04 -20.15 -16.48
C SER A 632 -5.34 -20.93 -17.59
N ARG A 633 -5.99 -21.96 -18.09
CA ARG A 633 -5.62 -22.65 -19.33
C ARG A 633 -6.86 -23.03 -20.13
N ASN A 634 -6.73 -23.05 -21.42
CA ASN A 634 -7.79 -23.54 -22.30
C ASN A 634 -7.76 -25.07 -22.32
N ILE A 635 -8.71 -25.71 -21.61
CA ILE A 635 -8.80 -27.19 -21.56
C ILE A 635 -9.39 -27.78 -22.84
N ASN A 636 -9.95 -26.93 -23.73
CA ASN A 636 -10.46 -27.30 -25.05
C ASN A 636 -9.58 -26.74 -26.18
N ALA A 637 -8.29 -26.50 -25.91
CA ALA A 637 -7.35 -26.10 -26.96
C ALA A 637 -7.13 -27.21 -27.97
N PRO A 638 -6.81 -26.91 -29.23
CA PRO A 638 -6.46 -27.91 -30.21
C PRO A 638 -5.30 -28.79 -29.79
N LEU A 639 -5.36 -30.09 -30.13
CA LEU A 639 -4.35 -31.08 -29.74
C LEU A 639 -3.22 -31.14 -30.77
N GLY A 640 -1.94 -31.01 -30.27
CA GLY A 640 -0.73 -31.43 -30.97
C GLY A 640 -0.54 -30.94 -32.41
N GLY A 641 -0.76 -29.63 -32.67
CA GLY A 641 -0.58 -29.04 -33.99
C GLY A 641 -1.73 -29.33 -35.00
N SER A 642 -2.81 -29.96 -34.52
CA SER A 642 -4.06 -30.10 -35.29
C SER A 642 -4.99 -28.94 -34.94
N LEU A 643 -5.96 -28.62 -35.82
CA LEU A 643 -7.03 -27.67 -35.48
C LEU A 643 -8.21 -28.34 -34.75
N THR A 644 -8.10 -29.62 -34.43
CA THR A 644 -9.17 -30.41 -33.81
C THR A 644 -9.16 -30.19 -32.30
N ARG A 645 -10.30 -29.76 -31.78
CA ARG A 645 -10.51 -29.58 -30.34
C ARG A 645 -10.99 -30.89 -29.70
N PRO A 646 -10.70 -31.11 -28.40
CA PRO A 646 -11.25 -32.23 -27.64
C PRO A 646 -12.79 -32.30 -27.70
N ASP A 647 -13.46 -31.16 -27.59
CA ASP A 647 -14.90 -31.02 -27.78
C ASP A 647 -15.17 -29.98 -28.87
N PRO A 648 -15.52 -30.44 -30.10
CA PRO A 648 -15.81 -29.52 -31.18
C PRO A 648 -17.11 -28.72 -31.03
N SER A 649 -18.01 -29.12 -30.13
CA SER A 649 -19.24 -28.39 -29.81
C SER A 649 -19.03 -27.14 -28.98
N GLN A 650 -17.85 -26.95 -28.40
CA GLN A 650 -17.47 -25.81 -27.60
C GLN A 650 -16.32 -25.02 -28.23
N GLY A 651 -16.28 -23.74 -27.96
CA GLY A 651 -15.14 -22.87 -28.26
C GLY A 651 -14.00 -23.07 -27.26
N ASN A 652 -13.36 -21.98 -26.83
CA ASN A 652 -12.35 -22.04 -25.76
C ASN A 652 -13.05 -22.28 -24.43
N VAL A 653 -12.57 -23.24 -23.67
CA VAL A 653 -12.99 -23.48 -22.28
C VAL A 653 -11.81 -23.10 -21.38
N ASN A 654 -11.80 -21.85 -20.94
CA ASN A 654 -10.73 -21.31 -20.11
C ASN A 654 -10.97 -21.63 -18.64
N GLN A 655 -10.27 -22.65 -18.11
CA GLN A 655 -10.40 -23.11 -16.74
C GLN A 655 -9.48 -22.34 -15.81
N LEU A 656 -10.07 -21.67 -14.80
CA LEU A 656 -9.33 -21.11 -13.68
C LEU A 656 -8.94 -22.22 -12.72
N GLU A 657 -7.64 -22.40 -12.45
CA GLU A 657 -7.10 -23.44 -11.59
C GLU A 657 -6.07 -22.89 -10.60
N SER A 658 -5.86 -23.58 -9.48
CA SER A 658 -4.89 -23.23 -8.44
C SER A 658 -3.61 -24.08 -8.55
N SER A 659 -2.99 -24.12 -9.73
CA SER A 659 -1.84 -24.97 -10.03
C SER A 659 -0.54 -24.19 -10.24
N GLY A 660 -0.59 -22.86 -10.17
CA GLY A 660 0.56 -22.01 -10.34
C GLY A 660 1.48 -21.98 -9.12
N SER A 661 2.74 -21.61 -9.36
CA SER A 661 3.77 -21.49 -8.33
C SER A 661 4.71 -20.32 -8.58
N SER A 662 5.37 -19.85 -7.51
CA SER A 662 6.41 -18.84 -7.59
C SER A 662 7.50 -19.05 -6.55
N HIS A 663 8.66 -18.50 -6.81
CA HIS A 663 9.78 -18.45 -5.89
C HIS A 663 10.51 -17.12 -5.99
N SER A 664 10.73 -16.47 -4.85
CA SER A 664 11.46 -15.20 -4.78
C SER A 664 12.50 -15.26 -3.67
N VAL A 665 13.72 -14.83 -3.96
CA VAL A 665 14.80 -14.65 -2.98
C VAL A 665 15.32 -13.23 -3.10
N ASN A 666 15.45 -12.56 -1.94
CA ASN A 666 15.96 -11.18 -1.88
C ASN A 666 17.06 -11.07 -0.82
N TYR A 667 18.20 -10.53 -1.20
CA TYR A 667 19.29 -10.11 -0.33
C TYR A 667 19.26 -8.60 -0.23
N THR A 668 19.09 -8.06 0.99
CA THR A 668 19.03 -6.61 1.18
C THR A 668 20.12 -6.14 2.13
N ALA A 669 20.91 -5.16 1.68
CA ALA A 669 21.83 -4.40 2.52
C ALA A 669 21.23 -3.02 2.78
N GLY A 670 21.05 -2.68 4.05
CA GLY A 670 20.46 -1.42 4.50
C GLY A 670 21.47 -0.59 5.30
N PHE A 671 21.39 0.72 5.12
CA PHE A 671 22.14 1.73 5.86
C PHE A 671 21.16 2.80 6.35
N ARG A 672 21.30 3.22 7.60
CA ARG A 672 20.55 4.34 8.17
C ARG A 672 21.45 5.15 9.08
N GLN A 673 21.35 6.47 8.98
CA GLN A 673 22.04 7.39 9.89
C GLN A 673 21.16 8.60 10.15
N MET A 674 21.07 9.00 11.43
CA MET A 674 20.40 10.21 11.85
C MET A 674 21.37 11.03 12.69
N LEU A 675 21.82 12.18 12.18
CA LEU A 675 22.70 13.10 12.86
C LEU A 675 21.91 14.34 13.28
N ARG A 676 21.63 14.47 14.57
CA ARG A 676 21.00 15.66 15.15
C ARG A 676 22.05 16.75 15.43
N ASN A 677 22.64 17.29 14.38
CA ASN A 677 23.58 18.40 14.41
C ASN A 677 22.94 19.64 13.73
N LYS A 678 23.73 20.67 13.49
CA LYS A 678 23.28 21.90 12.80
C LYS A 678 22.67 21.66 11.40
N TRP A 679 23.00 20.52 10.75
CA TRP A 679 22.50 20.12 9.45
C TRP A 679 21.24 19.25 9.54
N ASN A 680 20.95 18.68 10.72
CA ASN A 680 19.85 17.73 10.95
C ASN A 680 19.77 16.65 9.85
N LEU A 681 20.92 16.01 9.60
CA LEU A 681 21.10 15.06 8.51
C LEU A 681 20.44 13.72 8.86
N ASN A 682 19.53 13.29 8.01
CA ASN A 682 18.94 11.96 8.03
C ASN A 682 19.16 11.28 6.67
N VAL A 683 19.75 10.09 6.69
CA VAL A 683 20.07 9.31 5.49
C VAL A 683 19.59 7.88 5.70
N PHE A 684 18.92 7.34 4.72
CA PHE A 684 18.76 5.90 4.60
C PHE A 684 19.11 5.46 3.18
N ALA A 685 19.62 4.25 3.04
CA ALA A 685 19.88 3.62 1.76
C ALA A 685 19.63 2.12 1.87
N ASN A 686 18.94 1.56 0.88
CA ASN A 686 18.69 0.14 0.76
C ASN A 686 19.09 -0.33 -0.63
N TYR A 687 19.92 -1.37 -0.68
CA TYR A 687 20.21 -2.09 -1.90
C TYR A 687 19.67 -3.51 -1.77
N THR A 688 18.87 -3.92 -2.75
CA THR A 688 18.32 -5.28 -2.81
C THR A 688 18.74 -5.95 -4.11
N LEU A 689 19.34 -7.13 -3.97
CA LEU A 689 19.54 -8.09 -5.04
C LEU A 689 18.43 -9.15 -4.94
N GLY A 690 17.56 -9.22 -5.95
CA GLY A 690 16.41 -10.12 -5.98
C GLY A 690 16.44 -11.06 -7.17
N ASP A 691 15.76 -12.19 -7.03
CA ASP A 691 15.47 -13.14 -8.11
C ASP A 691 14.08 -13.70 -7.90
N THR A 692 13.17 -13.44 -8.85
CA THR A 692 11.79 -13.88 -8.78
C THR A 692 11.41 -14.66 -10.03
N MET A 693 11.04 -15.90 -9.81
CA MET A 693 10.58 -16.84 -10.85
C MET A 693 9.12 -17.23 -10.58
N ASN A 694 8.34 -17.43 -11.62
CA ASN A 694 6.99 -17.97 -11.51
C ASN A 694 6.57 -18.64 -12.83
N ASP A 695 5.43 -19.31 -12.80
CA ASP A 695 4.80 -19.92 -13.97
C ASP A 695 3.49 -19.24 -14.38
N THR A 696 3.11 -18.17 -13.67
CA THR A 696 1.96 -17.30 -14.00
C THR A 696 2.16 -15.91 -13.43
N ASP A 697 1.74 -14.87 -14.16
CA ASP A 697 1.78 -13.49 -13.70
C ASP A 697 0.40 -12.96 -13.27
N ARG A 698 -0.70 -13.67 -13.60
CA ARG A 698 -2.07 -13.25 -13.30
C ARG A 698 -3.07 -14.41 -13.43
N PRO A 699 -4.22 -14.38 -12.74
CA PRO A 699 -5.20 -15.48 -12.69
C PRO A 699 -5.74 -15.89 -14.08
N PHE A 700 -6.00 -14.93 -14.94
CA PHE A 700 -6.56 -15.19 -16.29
C PHE A 700 -5.51 -15.12 -17.42
N GLY A 701 -4.23 -15.16 -17.07
CA GLY A 701 -3.17 -15.32 -18.06
C GLY A 701 -3.18 -16.73 -18.65
N LEU A 702 -3.25 -16.83 -19.98
CA LEU A 702 -3.18 -18.11 -20.68
C LEU A 702 -1.72 -18.47 -20.99
N PRO A 703 -1.32 -19.74 -20.86
CA PRO A 703 0.01 -20.21 -21.24
C PRO A 703 0.18 -20.20 -22.76
N ALA A 704 1.39 -20.16 -23.26
CA ALA A 704 1.68 -20.34 -24.68
C ALA A 704 1.37 -21.78 -25.16
N ASN A 705 1.45 -22.76 -24.25
CA ASN A 705 1.02 -24.13 -24.52
C ASN A 705 0.14 -24.64 -23.39
N ASN A 706 -1.13 -24.88 -23.70
CA ASN A 706 -2.14 -25.31 -22.72
C ASN A 706 -1.90 -26.72 -22.17
N TYR A 707 -1.05 -27.53 -22.84
CA TYR A 707 -0.73 -28.92 -22.46
C TYR A 707 0.67 -29.09 -21.84
N ASP A 708 1.55 -28.04 -21.94
CA ASP A 708 2.85 -28.02 -21.28
C ASP A 708 3.01 -26.77 -20.41
N LEU A 709 2.51 -26.84 -19.21
CA LEU A 709 2.59 -25.74 -18.23
C LEU A 709 3.97 -25.60 -17.60
N ARG A 710 4.89 -26.59 -17.75
CA ARG A 710 6.25 -26.51 -17.23
C ARG A 710 7.12 -25.52 -18.02
N SER A 711 6.81 -25.35 -19.31
CA SER A 711 7.46 -24.36 -20.18
C SER A 711 7.17 -22.91 -19.76
N GLU A 712 6.14 -22.69 -18.92
CA GLU A 712 5.81 -21.37 -18.38
C GLU A 712 6.71 -20.94 -17.21
N TRP A 713 7.49 -21.87 -16.61
CA TRP A 713 8.41 -21.50 -15.55
C TRP A 713 9.52 -20.60 -16.09
N GLY A 714 9.52 -19.35 -15.64
CA GLY A 714 10.44 -18.33 -16.10
C GLY A 714 10.53 -17.16 -15.14
N ARG A 715 11.31 -16.17 -15.54
CA ARG A 715 11.43 -14.92 -14.80
C ARG A 715 10.07 -14.25 -14.68
N ALA A 716 9.69 -13.80 -13.48
CA ALA A 716 8.45 -13.08 -13.28
C ALA A 716 8.49 -11.70 -13.96
N ALA A 717 7.37 -11.23 -14.50
CA ALA A 717 7.29 -9.93 -15.18
C ALA A 717 7.63 -8.74 -14.25
N GLN A 718 7.37 -8.88 -12.95
CA GLN A 718 7.68 -7.87 -11.93
C GLN A 718 9.10 -7.99 -11.35
N ASP A 719 9.89 -9.00 -11.76
CA ASP A 719 11.24 -9.18 -11.24
C ASP A 719 12.13 -7.98 -11.53
N LEU A 720 12.75 -7.45 -10.48
CA LEU A 720 13.75 -6.38 -10.52
C LEU A 720 15.01 -6.87 -9.80
N ARG A 721 15.98 -7.35 -10.58
CA ARG A 721 17.18 -7.99 -10.01
C ARG A 721 17.98 -7.07 -9.10
N HIS A 722 18.12 -5.82 -9.47
CA HIS A 722 18.82 -4.80 -8.69
C HIS A 722 17.86 -3.66 -8.37
N ARG A 723 17.77 -3.30 -7.11
CA ARG A 723 17.01 -2.15 -6.62
C ARG A 723 17.86 -1.38 -5.63
N PHE A 724 18.04 -0.11 -5.88
CA PHE A 724 18.69 0.81 -4.98
C PHE A 724 17.74 1.97 -4.69
N LEU A 725 17.49 2.20 -3.41
CA LEU A 725 16.67 3.31 -2.93
C LEU A 725 17.44 4.03 -1.83
N THR A 726 17.60 5.33 -1.95
CA THR A 726 18.16 6.17 -0.89
C THR A 726 17.37 7.45 -0.73
N GLY A 727 17.22 7.89 0.51
CA GLY A 727 16.67 9.18 0.87
C GLY A 727 17.63 9.94 1.75
N VAL A 728 17.80 11.23 1.45
CA VAL A 728 18.64 12.14 2.22
C VAL A 728 17.84 13.38 2.56
N ASN A 729 17.77 13.70 3.84
CA ASN A 729 17.17 14.93 4.35
C ASN A 729 18.22 15.69 5.14
N PHE A 730 18.35 16.98 4.87
CA PHE A 730 19.22 17.86 5.64
C PHE A 730 18.76 19.31 5.59
N ARG A 731 19.24 20.09 6.57
CA ARG A 731 18.89 21.51 6.68
C ARG A 731 20.11 22.39 6.38
N LEU A 732 19.96 23.29 5.40
CA LEU A 732 20.97 24.30 5.10
C LEU A 732 21.00 25.42 6.14
N PRO A 733 22.14 26.16 6.26
CA PRO A 733 22.29 27.25 7.25
C PRO A 733 21.20 28.31 7.21
N TRP A 734 20.65 28.60 6.01
CA TRP A 734 19.58 29.60 5.85
C TRP A 734 18.18 29.05 6.22
N GLY A 735 18.11 27.85 6.84
CA GLY A 735 16.86 27.23 7.24
C GLY A 735 16.05 26.67 6.06
N VAL A 736 16.70 26.38 4.92
CA VAL A 736 16.11 25.63 3.82
C VAL A 736 16.30 24.14 4.11
N ASN A 737 15.20 23.40 4.17
CA ASN A 737 15.22 21.94 4.22
C ASN A 737 15.38 21.39 2.81
N VAL A 738 16.31 20.48 2.63
CA VAL A 738 16.60 19.80 1.37
C VAL A 738 16.29 18.31 1.56
N ASN A 739 15.40 17.80 0.75
CA ASN A 739 15.07 16.37 0.71
C ASN A 739 15.37 15.85 -0.69
N THR A 740 16.07 14.76 -0.80
CA THR A 740 16.28 14.08 -2.07
C THR A 740 16.03 12.60 -1.93
N ILE A 741 15.45 12.02 -2.98
CA ILE A 741 15.20 10.60 -3.07
C ILE A 741 15.75 10.13 -4.41
N VAL A 742 16.55 9.07 -4.36
CA VAL A 742 17.11 8.42 -5.54
C VAL A 742 16.61 6.98 -5.59
N ASN A 743 16.05 6.62 -6.72
CA ASN A 743 15.60 5.27 -7.01
C ASN A 743 16.26 4.78 -8.30
N ALA A 744 17.01 3.69 -8.20
CA ALA A 744 17.63 3.03 -9.35
C ALA A 744 17.21 1.57 -9.37
N THR A 745 16.72 1.10 -10.52
CA THR A 745 16.30 -0.29 -10.69
C THR A 745 16.88 -0.89 -11.95
N SER A 746 17.13 -2.20 -11.88
CA SER A 746 17.36 -2.98 -13.10
C SER A 746 16.09 -3.02 -13.95
N ASN A 747 16.23 -3.57 -15.10
CA ASN A 747 15.21 -3.66 -16.14
C ASN A 747 14.08 -4.59 -15.73
N ARG A 748 12.86 -4.25 -16.14
CA ARG A 748 11.75 -5.21 -16.14
C ARG A 748 11.88 -6.13 -17.33
N ALA A 749 11.52 -7.39 -17.08
CA ALA A 749 11.41 -8.39 -18.13
C ALA A 749 10.10 -8.21 -18.91
N TYR A 750 10.11 -8.60 -20.18
CA TYR A 750 8.91 -8.70 -21.02
C TYR A 750 8.94 -9.99 -21.84
N ASN A 751 7.76 -10.48 -22.22
CA ASN A 751 7.62 -11.69 -23.01
C ASN A 751 7.91 -11.41 -24.48
N ILE A 752 8.58 -12.35 -25.17
CA ILE A 752 8.79 -12.32 -26.62
C ILE A 752 7.82 -13.32 -27.23
N THR A 753 6.99 -12.86 -28.18
CA THR A 753 5.99 -13.67 -28.89
C THR A 753 6.15 -13.55 -30.40
N THR A 754 5.75 -14.58 -31.13
CA THR A 754 5.80 -14.60 -32.60
C THR A 754 4.87 -13.56 -33.20
N GLY A 755 3.73 -13.26 -32.55
CA GLY A 755 2.66 -12.42 -33.06
C GLY A 755 1.64 -13.18 -33.89
N TYR A 756 1.79 -14.51 -33.98
CA TYR A 756 0.88 -15.44 -34.65
C TYR A 756 0.28 -16.42 -33.64
N ASP A 757 -0.81 -17.08 -34.06
CA ASP A 757 -1.43 -18.22 -33.36
C ASP A 757 -0.84 -19.51 -33.97
N ASP A 758 0.37 -19.87 -33.54
CA ASP A 758 1.14 -20.97 -34.13
C ASP A 758 0.61 -22.35 -33.70
N ASN A 759 -0.07 -22.41 -32.56
CA ASN A 759 -0.66 -23.63 -32.00
C ASN A 759 -2.17 -23.78 -32.26
N GLY A 760 -2.81 -22.78 -32.84
CA GLY A 760 -4.21 -22.80 -33.21
C GLY A 760 -5.21 -22.62 -32.06
N ASP A 761 -4.79 -22.15 -30.93
CA ASP A 761 -5.66 -21.97 -29.74
C ASP A 761 -6.39 -20.62 -29.67
N THR A 762 -6.20 -19.79 -30.71
CA THR A 762 -6.79 -18.45 -30.86
C THR A 762 -6.16 -17.35 -30.01
N VAL A 763 -5.04 -17.63 -29.34
CA VAL A 763 -4.32 -16.66 -28.53
C VAL A 763 -2.96 -16.36 -29.18
N LEU A 764 -2.65 -15.07 -29.37
CA LEU A 764 -1.43 -14.62 -30.04
C LEU A 764 -0.27 -14.45 -29.03
N ASN A 765 -0.04 -15.45 -28.19
CA ASN A 765 0.99 -15.43 -27.13
C ASN A 765 2.07 -16.49 -27.33
N ASP A 766 2.07 -17.18 -28.48
CA ASP A 766 3.06 -18.18 -28.82
C ASP A 766 4.48 -17.59 -28.83
N ARG A 767 5.43 -18.35 -28.31
CA ARG A 767 6.83 -17.96 -28.23
C ARG A 767 7.64 -18.69 -29.31
N PRO A 768 8.67 -18.05 -29.85
CA PRO A 768 9.61 -18.74 -30.74
C PRO A 768 10.24 -19.95 -30.04
N ASP A 769 10.61 -20.96 -30.80
CA ASP A 769 11.24 -22.17 -30.30
C ASP A 769 12.48 -21.88 -29.45
N GLY A 770 12.53 -22.51 -28.29
CA GLY A 770 13.62 -22.33 -27.31
C GLY A 770 13.57 -21.03 -26.50
N VAL A 771 12.65 -20.12 -26.79
CA VAL A 771 12.51 -18.84 -26.05
C VAL A 771 11.62 -19.05 -24.83
N LYS A 772 12.20 -18.85 -23.64
CA LYS A 772 11.48 -18.93 -22.36
C LYS A 772 10.65 -17.66 -22.11
N ARG A 773 9.70 -17.76 -21.18
CA ARG A 773 8.89 -16.64 -20.74
C ARG A 773 9.74 -15.50 -20.16
N ASN A 774 9.39 -14.26 -20.49
CA ASN A 774 9.97 -13.03 -19.94
C ASN A 774 11.50 -12.94 -20.14
N THR A 775 12.02 -13.30 -21.32
CA THR A 775 13.46 -13.20 -21.67
C THR A 775 13.84 -11.86 -22.26
N GLY A 776 12.89 -11.08 -22.77
CA GLY A 776 13.14 -9.71 -23.22
C GLY A 776 13.51 -8.82 -22.04
N ILE A 777 14.47 -7.92 -22.22
CA ILE A 777 15.00 -7.05 -21.15
C ILE A 777 14.92 -5.59 -21.59
N GLY A 778 14.19 -4.77 -20.86
CA GLY A 778 14.15 -3.31 -21.04
C GLY A 778 15.39 -2.59 -20.46
N PRO A 779 15.56 -1.27 -20.59
CA PRO A 779 16.66 -0.50 -20.01
C PRO A 779 16.50 -0.33 -18.50
N ARG A 780 17.62 0.03 -17.86
CA ARG A 780 17.64 0.39 -16.44
C ARG A 780 16.86 1.69 -16.19
N ALA A 781 16.19 1.80 -15.06
CA ALA A 781 15.52 3.02 -14.63
C ALA A 781 16.33 3.70 -13.53
N PHE A 782 16.47 5.02 -13.64
CA PHE A 782 17.07 5.88 -12.62
C PHE A 782 16.24 7.13 -12.46
N ASN A 783 15.81 7.41 -11.24
CA ASN A 783 15.08 8.62 -10.89
C ASN A 783 15.71 9.31 -9.69
N MET A 784 15.78 10.63 -9.73
CA MET A 784 16.19 11.48 -8.63
C MET A 784 15.20 12.61 -8.47
N ASP A 785 14.59 12.69 -7.29
CA ASP A 785 13.65 13.75 -6.93
C ASP A 785 14.29 14.66 -5.88
N LEU A 786 14.02 15.95 -5.95
CA LEU A 786 14.53 16.97 -5.04
C LEU A 786 13.39 17.86 -4.56
N ARG A 787 13.30 18.06 -3.25
CA ARG A 787 12.38 19.00 -2.62
C ARG A 787 13.14 20.02 -1.80
N LEU A 788 12.83 21.28 -2.00
CA LEU A 788 13.33 22.40 -1.22
C LEU A 788 12.16 23.03 -0.46
N THR A 789 12.32 23.24 0.83
CA THR A 789 11.30 23.87 1.66
C THR A 789 11.92 24.97 2.51
N LYS A 790 11.41 26.19 2.40
CA LYS A 790 11.77 27.31 3.25
C LYS A 790 10.57 27.75 4.07
N THR A 791 10.64 27.58 5.40
CA THR A 791 9.61 28.02 6.33
C THR A 791 9.99 29.36 6.95
N ILE A 792 9.04 30.30 6.97
CA ILE A 792 9.15 31.62 7.55
C ILE A 792 8.11 31.72 8.67
N ASN A 793 8.54 32.11 9.87
CA ASN A 793 7.64 32.43 10.97
C ASN A 793 7.09 33.84 10.75
N LEU A 794 5.79 33.99 10.69
CA LEU A 794 5.13 35.29 10.56
C LEU A 794 5.11 35.93 11.96
N LYS A 795 5.42 37.24 12.05
CA LYS A 795 5.33 37.97 13.31
C LYS A 795 3.85 38.05 13.70
N SER A 796 3.49 37.63 14.89
CA SER A 796 2.22 38.02 15.48
C SER A 796 2.24 39.54 15.66
N THR A 797 1.20 40.24 15.19
CA THR A 797 0.95 41.61 15.58
C THR A 797 0.49 41.59 17.03
N GLU A 798 1.43 41.54 17.96
CA GLU A 798 1.12 41.86 19.34
C GLU A 798 0.72 43.33 19.38
N ASN A 799 -0.49 43.60 19.81
CA ASN A 799 -0.90 44.94 20.23
C ASN A 799 0.08 45.36 21.37
N PRO A 800 0.80 46.50 21.22
CA PRO A 800 1.73 46.93 22.28
C PRO A 800 1.00 47.53 23.50
N GLY A 801 -0.12 47.01 23.91
CA GLY A 801 -1.04 47.59 24.88
C GLY A 801 -1.27 46.87 26.20
N SER A 802 -0.54 45.79 26.53
CA SER A 802 -0.61 45.22 27.89
C SER A 802 0.76 44.88 28.45
N ALA A 803 1.54 45.91 28.72
CA ALA A 803 2.63 45.78 29.68
C ALA A 803 2.00 45.62 31.10
N SER A 804 1.89 44.37 31.59
CA SER A 804 1.63 44.16 33.01
C SER A 804 2.83 44.64 33.78
N THR A 805 2.69 45.73 34.48
CA THR A 805 3.63 46.18 35.53
C THR A 805 3.81 45.06 36.55
N GLY A 806 4.94 44.38 36.49
CA GLY A 806 5.34 43.44 37.51
C GLY A 806 5.53 44.17 38.86
N GLY A 807 4.68 43.85 39.81
CA GLY A 807 4.87 44.30 41.20
C GLY A 807 6.11 43.62 41.76
N VAL A 808 6.96 44.40 42.43
CA VAL A 808 8.07 43.91 43.30
C VAL A 808 7.54 43.80 44.74
N ASN A 809 8.00 42.76 45.47
CA ASN A 809 7.68 42.64 46.89
C ASN A 809 8.43 43.70 47.69
N ALA A 810 8.10 43.84 49.00
CA ALA A 810 8.69 44.81 49.93
C ALA A 810 10.21 44.68 50.12
N LEU A 811 10.86 43.72 49.46
CA LEU A 811 12.32 43.45 49.51
C LEU A 811 12.99 43.67 48.13
N GLY A 812 12.26 44.19 47.13
CA GLY A 812 12.86 44.52 45.83
C GLY A 812 13.09 43.31 44.89
N GLU A 813 12.57 42.12 45.22
CA GLU A 813 12.71 40.94 44.38
C GLU A 813 11.47 40.74 43.48
N PRO A 814 11.65 40.27 42.23
CA PRO A 814 10.53 40.06 41.34
C PRO A 814 9.65 38.90 41.84
N GLN A 815 8.39 39.19 42.12
CA GLN A 815 7.40 38.20 42.57
C GLN A 815 7.10 37.20 41.45
N ARG A 816 7.53 35.98 41.61
CA ARG A 816 7.09 34.86 40.76
C ARG A 816 5.64 34.52 41.13
N SER A 817 4.71 34.94 40.33
CA SER A 817 3.31 34.51 40.48
C SER A 817 3.16 33.04 40.08
N SER A 818 3.11 32.18 41.10
CA SER A 818 2.65 30.79 40.98
C SER A 818 1.11 30.80 41.04
N GLY A 819 0.44 31.15 39.95
CA GLY A 819 -0.99 30.96 39.78
C GLY A 819 -1.28 29.90 38.69
N PRO A 820 -2.31 29.06 38.85
CA PRO A 820 -2.71 28.09 37.82
C PRO A 820 -3.50 28.79 36.71
N GLY A 821 -2.79 29.43 35.80
CA GLY A 821 -3.31 30.13 34.64
C GLY A 821 -2.19 30.27 33.63
N GLY A 822 -1.76 29.14 33.05
CA GLY A 822 -0.80 29.15 31.96
C GLY A 822 -1.36 29.95 30.78
N LEU A 823 -0.72 31.07 30.44
CA LEU A 823 -0.95 31.79 29.20
C LEU A 823 -0.63 30.83 28.05
N THR A 824 -1.67 30.38 27.34
CA THR A 824 -1.56 29.67 26.08
C THR A 824 -0.80 30.54 25.09
N ARG A 825 0.48 30.24 24.87
CA ARG A 825 1.29 30.89 23.86
C ARG A 825 0.77 30.41 22.49
N GLN A 826 -0.07 31.24 21.83
CA GLN A 826 -0.54 30.95 20.48
C GLN A 826 0.64 30.60 19.59
N ARG A 827 0.55 29.46 18.88
CA ARG A 827 1.52 29.09 17.85
C ARG A 827 1.62 30.24 16.84
N ARG A 828 2.84 30.65 16.55
CA ARG A 828 3.07 31.68 15.52
C ARG A 828 2.70 31.09 14.18
N PRO A 829 1.87 31.78 13.37
CA PRO A 829 1.61 31.37 12.02
C PRO A 829 2.90 31.24 11.21
N THR A 830 2.95 30.22 10.36
CA THR A 830 4.11 29.98 9.50
C THR A 830 3.69 29.93 8.05
N MET A 831 4.57 30.42 7.17
CA MET A 831 4.42 30.28 5.72
C MET A 831 5.63 29.54 5.17
N SER A 832 5.37 28.49 4.40
CA SER A 832 6.42 27.69 3.78
C SER A 832 6.34 27.79 2.26
N PHE A 833 7.47 28.09 1.64
CA PHE A 833 7.66 28.01 0.19
C PHE A 833 8.23 26.64 -0.13
N VAL A 834 7.62 25.94 -1.05
CA VAL A 834 7.98 24.59 -1.48
C VAL A 834 8.31 24.60 -2.96
N VAL A 835 9.43 23.98 -3.32
CA VAL A 835 9.76 23.63 -4.71
C VAL A 835 10.04 22.14 -4.74
N ASN A 836 9.25 21.41 -5.50
CA ASN A 836 9.40 19.97 -5.71
C ASN A 836 9.81 19.70 -7.16
N MET A 837 10.90 19.00 -7.37
CA MET A 837 11.45 18.68 -8.68
C MET A 837 11.49 17.17 -8.85
N GLN A 838 10.57 16.64 -9.62
CA GLN A 838 10.52 15.22 -9.97
C GLN A 838 11.41 14.97 -11.18
N ASN A 839 12.09 13.82 -11.18
CA ASN A 839 13.05 13.46 -12.24
C ASN A 839 14.03 14.61 -12.53
N LEU A 840 14.69 15.11 -11.49
CA LEU A 840 15.58 16.29 -11.54
C LEU A 840 16.56 16.27 -12.71
N LEU A 841 17.15 15.10 -13.00
CA LEU A 841 18.14 14.92 -14.07
C LEU A 841 17.50 14.75 -15.46
N ASN A 842 16.18 14.76 -15.55
CA ASN A 842 15.43 14.55 -16.79
C ASN A 842 15.80 13.25 -17.53
N ASN A 843 16.03 12.15 -16.77
CA ASN A 843 16.34 10.87 -17.36
C ASN A 843 15.14 10.31 -18.11
N GLN A 844 15.39 9.76 -19.29
CA GLN A 844 14.37 9.04 -20.05
C GLN A 844 14.08 7.70 -19.38
N GLN A 845 12.95 7.62 -18.71
CA GLN A 845 12.50 6.39 -18.07
C GLN A 845 11.57 5.62 -19.01
N LEU A 846 12.15 4.93 -19.96
CA LEU A 846 11.42 4.15 -20.97
C LEU A 846 10.63 3.00 -20.31
N ASN A 847 9.43 2.76 -20.81
CA ASN A 847 8.48 1.78 -20.30
C ASN A 847 7.74 1.08 -21.44
N SER A 848 7.00 0.00 -21.14
CA SER A 848 6.13 -0.71 -22.11
C SER A 848 6.86 -1.12 -23.39
N PHE A 849 7.79 -2.07 -23.25
CA PHE A 849 8.52 -2.63 -24.39
C PHE A 849 7.66 -3.63 -25.14
N SER A 850 7.62 -3.53 -26.48
CA SER A 850 6.98 -4.51 -27.34
C SER A 850 7.85 -5.76 -27.45
N GLY A 851 7.28 -6.91 -27.17
CA GLY A 851 7.88 -8.22 -27.40
C GLY A 851 7.28 -8.97 -28.59
N VAL A 852 6.33 -8.37 -29.29
CA VAL A 852 5.66 -8.98 -30.47
C VAL A 852 6.56 -8.83 -31.68
N MET A 853 7.03 -9.95 -32.25
CA MET A 853 8.01 -9.95 -33.35
C MET A 853 7.46 -9.33 -34.64
N THR A 854 6.15 -9.43 -34.87
CA THR A 854 5.49 -8.79 -36.01
C THR A 854 5.27 -7.30 -35.86
N SER A 855 5.47 -6.76 -34.63
CA SER A 855 5.28 -5.35 -34.35
C SER A 855 6.41 -4.49 -34.92
N PRO A 856 6.10 -3.33 -35.52
CA PRO A 856 7.13 -2.35 -35.91
C PRO A 856 7.89 -1.76 -34.71
N PHE A 857 7.39 -1.98 -33.47
CA PHE A 857 8.04 -1.58 -32.22
C PHE A 857 8.79 -2.73 -31.53
N PHE A 858 8.98 -3.87 -32.15
CA PHE A 858 9.68 -5.00 -31.54
C PHE A 858 11.00 -4.57 -30.89
N GLY A 859 11.20 -4.91 -29.61
CA GLY A 859 12.37 -4.52 -28.82
C GLY A 859 12.44 -3.02 -28.47
N ARG A 860 11.44 -2.21 -28.77
CA ARG A 860 11.41 -0.76 -28.51
C ARG A 860 10.33 -0.42 -27.47
N ALA A 861 10.61 0.64 -26.71
CA ALA A 861 9.62 1.20 -25.81
C ALA A 861 8.56 1.99 -26.57
N ASN A 862 7.30 1.91 -26.15
CA ASN A 862 6.22 2.73 -26.71
C ASN A 862 5.75 3.83 -25.75
N SER A 863 6.16 3.80 -24.49
CA SER A 863 5.87 4.85 -23.50
C SER A 863 7.11 5.22 -22.67
N ALA A 864 7.08 6.37 -22.03
CA ALA A 864 8.05 6.79 -21.06
C ALA A 864 7.31 7.37 -19.85
N ARG A 865 7.89 7.21 -18.64
CA ARG A 865 7.40 7.88 -17.44
C ARG A 865 7.58 9.39 -17.57
N ASN A 866 7.02 10.13 -16.64
CA ASN A 866 7.06 11.57 -16.65
C ASN A 866 8.49 12.12 -16.80
N PRO A 867 8.71 13.08 -17.71
CA PRO A 867 9.96 13.85 -17.79
C PRO A 867 10.12 14.66 -16.50
N ARG A 868 11.18 15.49 -16.41
CA ARG A 868 11.32 16.40 -15.28
C ARG A 868 10.10 17.29 -15.15
N GLN A 869 9.51 17.31 -13.96
CA GLN A 869 8.40 18.18 -13.58
C GLN A 869 8.80 19.03 -12.37
N ILE A 870 8.42 20.29 -12.38
CA ILE A 870 8.66 21.22 -11.28
C ILE A 870 7.32 21.70 -10.75
N GLU A 871 7.13 21.52 -9.46
CA GLU A 871 5.99 21.95 -8.70
C GLU A 871 6.40 23.06 -7.73
N VAL A 872 5.66 24.13 -7.68
CA VAL A 872 5.86 25.23 -6.74
C VAL A 872 4.65 25.37 -5.83
N GLY A 873 4.87 25.67 -4.57
CA GLY A 873 3.77 25.73 -3.64
C GLY A 873 3.99 26.65 -2.45
N LEU A 874 2.85 26.97 -1.84
CA LEU A 874 2.74 27.75 -0.61
C LEU A 874 1.95 26.96 0.41
N ARG A 875 2.50 26.84 1.63
CA ARG A 875 1.80 26.25 2.77
C ARG A 875 1.69 27.31 3.87
N PHE A 876 0.51 27.54 4.35
CA PHE A 876 0.21 28.40 5.49
C PHE A 876 -0.30 27.54 6.64
N ASN A 877 0.30 27.71 7.84
CA ASN A 877 -0.14 27.05 9.08
C ASN A 877 -0.38 28.12 10.15
N PHE A 878 -1.47 27.98 10.90
CA PHE A 878 -1.85 28.90 11.98
C PHE A 878 -2.37 28.13 13.19
#